data_96669f1b775d5ee50a64864701d4e484
#
_entry.id   96669f1b775d5ee50a64864701d4e484
#
_cell.length_a   1.000
_cell.length_b   1.000
_cell.length_c   1.000
_cell.angle_alpha   90.00
_cell.angle_beta   90.00
_cell.angle_gamma   90.00
#
_symmetry.space_group_name_H-M   'P 1'
#
loop_
_entity.id
_entity.type
_entity.pdbx_description
1 polymer ?
#
loop_
_entity_poly.entity_id
_entity_poly.type
_entity_poly.pdbx_seq_one_letter_code
_entity_poly.pdbx_strand_id
1 'polypeptide(L)'
;MSGIMKSSLFFTKKVGSYSDGWGEVTGEDRTWEQSYRDRWAHDKIVRSTHGVNCTGSCSWQVYVKDGIVVWETQETDYPPTPAGVPNHEPRGCPRGASYSWYLYSASRVKHPLIRAELKAAWEDARKTMKPIEAWASIVENPQLRKSYTAARGLGGMVRTTWDEALEIIASANLYTIKKYGPDRISGFSPIPGYSMVSYGAGTRYLSLIGGALLSFYDWYCDLPPSSPQTWGEQTDVPESEAWYYSSYIIVWGTNISMTRSPDAHFLTEARYNGTKVVNVCPDYCEVTKDADWWIHPKQATDAALAMAVSHVIFKEFHYEHPDPYFTEYCRKLTDFPILVTMEPRADGRYTAGRTVRACDLGYKEPECNNPEWKTVVWDELSKAPAVAQGSMGYRWGQKEGQDLGKWNLHEVDGETGKAIKPQLTFLNDSDAVIDVEYPYFGGRERDGFPNNAMASDVMVRRVPAKRVQLNGQDVYVATVFDLFGSYLGVDRGLGGECAKSYADNIPFTPAWQEKITGVEAQYAITLAREFATAASKTQGRACVLMGAGVNQWFQTDNTYRSIINILLMCGTCGVPGGGWCHYVGQEKIRPEAGWSEYSFAKDWEPASRHMNSTSYFYEHTDQWRYERIPLSDMLSPLANTKVFDGTYVDYNIQSELMGWLPSAPQLNVNPTKIAAAAKAAASSRNNS
;
A
#
# COMPACT_ATOMS: atom_id res chain seq x y z
N MET A 1 7.98 0.14 -67.86
CA MET A 1 7.86 1.32 -67.00
C MET A 1 8.42 0.97 -65.60
N SER A 2 9.34 1.75 -65.14
CA SER A 2 9.97 1.53 -63.84
C SER A 2 8.94 1.64 -62.69
N GLY A 3 9.17 0.99 -61.58
CA GLY A 3 8.26 1.03 -60.40
C GLY A 3 7.97 2.45 -59.93
N ILE A 4 8.88 3.39 -60.18
CA ILE A 4 8.74 4.82 -59.86
C ILE A 4 7.64 5.49 -60.69
N MET A 5 7.50 5.13 -61.99
CA MET A 5 6.43 5.68 -62.82
C MET A 5 5.04 5.15 -62.44
N LYS A 6 4.95 3.93 -61.87
CA LYS A 6 3.66 3.41 -61.37
C LYS A 6 3.21 4.07 -60.07
N SER A 7 4.13 4.47 -59.21
CA SER A 7 3.77 5.14 -57.94
C SER A 7 3.30 6.58 -58.17
N SER A 8 3.81 7.29 -59.18
CA SER A 8 3.36 8.66 -59.49
C SER A 8 1.91 8.74 -59.97
N LEU A 9 1.38 7.67 -60.57
CA LEU A 9 -0.01 7.59 -61.05
C LEU A 9 -1.03 7.48 -59.88
N PHE A 10 -0.60 7.14 -58.68
CA PHE A 10 -1.48 7.10 -57.52
C PHE A 10 -1.79 8.48 -56.95
N PHE A 11 -0.97 9.48 -57.23
CA PHE A 11 -1.08 10.83 -56.69
C PHE A 11 -1.55 11.87 -57.73
N THR A 12 -1.90 11.42 -58.92
CA THR A 12 -2.39 12.28 -59.98
C THR A 12 -3.66 11.71 -60.59
N LYS A 13 -4.60 12.57 -60.93
CA LYS A 13 -5.80 12.22 -61.70
C LYS A 13 -5.84 13.03 -62.97
N LYS A 14 -6.44 12.46 -63.97
CA LYS A 14 -6.71 13.15 -65.24
C LYS A 14 -7.72 14.28 -64.94
N VAL A 15 -7.30 15.49 -65.21
CA VAL A 15 -8.13 16.70 -65.07
C VAL A 15 -8.50 17.30 -66.47
N GLY A 16 -7.88 16.83 -67.49
CA GLY A 16 -8.17 17.31 -68.84
C GLY A 16 -7.30 16.61 -69.92
N SER A 17 -7.45 17.01 -71.13
CA SER A 17 -6.58 16.62 -72.23
C SER A 17 -6.20 17.89 -73.00
N TYR A 18 -5.04 17.88 -73.61
CA TYR A 18 -4.70 18.93 -74.56
C TYR A 18 -5.65 18.93 -75.75
N SER A 19 -5.94 20.12 -76.27
CA SER A 19 -6.94 20.33 -77.29
C SER A 19 -6.62 19.60 -78.63
N ASP A 20 -5.39 19.23 -78.84
CA ASP A 20 -4.88 18.51 -80.05
C ASP A 20 -4.74 17.00 -79.82
N GLY A 21 -5.14 16.50 -78.67
CA GLY A 21 -5.05 15.08 -78.32
C GLY A 21 -3.65 14.57 -77.96
N TRP A 22 -2.66 15.47 -77.89
CA TRP A 22 -1.26 15.09 -77.60
C TRP A 22 -0.92 14.61 -76.26
N GLY A 23 -1.84 14.66 -75.33
CA GLY A 23 -1.57 14.18 -74.04
C GLY A 23 -2.69 14.51 -73.01
N GLU A 24 -2.49 14.05 -71.84
CA GLU A 24 -3.42 14.25 -70.74
C GLU A 24 -2.86 15.28 -69.74
N VAL A 25 -3.70 16.16 -69.30
CA VAL A 25 -3.38 17.04 -68.23
C VAL A 25 -3.74 16.30 -66.93
N THR A 26 -2.76 16.06 -66.09
CA THR A 26 -2.96 15.42 -64.80
C THR A 26 -2.86 16.49 -63.71
N GLY A 27 -3.85 16.51 -62.84
CA GLY A 27 -3.79 17.28 -61.60
C GLY A 27 -3.34 16.38 -60.45
N GLU A 28 -2.87 17.01 -59.39
CA GLU A 28 -2.54 16.27 -58.18
C GLU A 28 -3.82 15.63 -57.62
N ASP A 29 -3.79 14.32 -57.37
CA ASP A 29 -4.83 13.63 -56.68
C ASP A 29 -4.43 13.52 -55.20
N ARG A 30 -5.03 14.34 -54.38
CA ARG A 30 -4.81 14.36 -52.94
C ARG A 30 -5.92 13.65 -52.15
N THR A 31 -6.78 12.87 -52.82
CA THR A 31 -7.86 12.13 -52.16
C THR A 31 -7.34 11.14 -51.09
N TRP A 32 -6.10 10.65 -51.27
CA TRP A 32 -5.43 9.83 -50.27
C TRP A 32 -5.24 10.57 -48.94
N GLU A 33 -5.06 11.90 -48.96
CA GLU A 33 -4.94 12.69 -47.75
C GLU A 33 -6.24 12.69 -46.95
N GLN A 34 -7.39 12.59 -47.61
CA GLN A 34 -8.68 12.55 -46.93
C GLN A 34 -8.79 11.30 -46.07
N SER A 35 -8.38 10.13 -46.55
CA SER A 35 -8.38 8.90 -45.75
C SER A 35 -7.44 9.01 -44.53
N TYR A 36 -6.36 9.75 -44.70
CA TYR A 36 -5.42 10.01 -43.61
C TYR A 36 -5.99 11.00 -42.58
N ARG A 37 -6.68 12.03 -43.03
CA ARG A 37 -7.38 13.00 -42.19
C ARG A 37 -8.59 12.39 -41.47
N ASP A 38 -9.36 11.56 -42.17
CA ASP A 38 -10.54 10.87 -41.63
C ASP A 38 -10.18 9.92 -40.51
N ARG A 39 -8.97 9.37 -40.52
CA ARG A 39 -8.46 8.55 -39.43
C ARG A 39 -8.38 9.28 -38.11
N TRP A 40 -8.10 10.58 -38.15
CA TRP A 40 -7.95 11.42 -36.96
C TRP A 40 -9.19 12.26 -36.64
N ALA A 41 -10.24 12.18 -37.49
CA ALA A 41 -11.48 12.88 -37.23
C ALA A 41 -12.17 12.34 -35.98
N HIS A 42 -12.70 13.23 -35.17
CA HIS A 42 -13.39 12.90 -33.93
C HIS A 42 -14.53 13.86 -33.66
N ASP A 43 -15.51 13.41 -32.88
CA ASP A 43 -16.66 14.21 -32.44
C ASP A 43 -16.41 14.82 -31.07
N LYS A 44 -15.67 14.11 -30.24
CA LYS A 44 -15.36 14.53 -28.87
C LYS A 44 -14.03 13.95 -28.39
N ILE A 45 -13.49 14.59 -27.37
CA ILE A 45 -12.35 14.10 -26.60
C ILE A 45 -12.84 13.81 -25.19
N VAL A 46 -12.47 12.66 -24.65
CA VAL A 46 -12.82 12.25 -23.30
C VAL A 46 -11.53 11.98 -22.53
N ARG A 47 -11.41 12.56 -21.35
CA ARG A 47 -10.30 12.23 -20.46
C ARG A 47 -10.53 10.86 -19.84
N SER A 48 -9.54 10.00 -19.89
CA SER A 48 -9.62 8.64 -19.36
C SER A 48 -8.25 8.13 -18.95
N THR A 49 -8.22 6.93 -18.42
CA THR A 49 -7.00 6.16 -18.17
C THR A 49 -7.19 4.76 -18.75
N HIS A 50 -6.13 3.99 -18.82
CA HIS A 50 -6.23 2.57 -19.18
C HIS A 50 -6.18 1.67 -17.95
N GLY A 51 -6.95 0.57 -17.99
CA GLY A 51 -7.05 -0.39 -16.89
C GLY A 51 -5.94 -1.43 -16.92
N VAL A 52 -4.71 -1.04 -16.68
CA VAL A 52 -3.58 -1.96 -16.53
C VAL A 52 -3.01 -1.88 -15.14
N ASN A 53 -2.43 -2.98 -14.68
CA ASN A 53 -1.70 -3.04 -13.43
C ASN A 53 -0.34 -2.31 -13.59
N CYS A 54 -0.40 -0.98 -13.57
CA CYS A 54 0.73 -0.10 -13.77
C CYS A 54 0.69 1.04 -12.77
N THR A 55 1.84 1.44 -12.29
CA THR A 55 2.00 2.53 -11.32
C THR A 55 2.23 3.90 -11.95
N GLY A 56 2.14 4.01 -13.27
CA GLY A 56 2.42 5.24 -14.02
C GLY A 56 1.40 6.36 -13.86
N SER A 57 0.18 6.04 -13.40
CA SER A 57 -0.90 7.03 -13.21
C SER A 57 -1.16 7.93 -14.41
N CYS A 58 -1.05 7.38 -15.61
CA CYS A 58 -1.22 8.15 -16.86
C CYS A 58 -2.67 8.58 -17.05
N SER A 59 -2.85 9.78 -17.59
CA SER A 59 -4.12 10.30 -18.05
C SER A 59 -4.05 10.51 -19.57
N TRP A 60 -5.13 10.19 -20.28
CA TRP A 60 -5.18 10.17 -21.73
C TRP A 60 -6.33 11.01 -22.24
N GLN A 61 -6.08 11.73 -23.34
CA GLN A 61 -7.10 12.29 -24.19
C GLN A 61 -7.53 11.20 -25.18
N VAL A 62 -8.75 10.70 -25.02
CA VAL A 62 -9.32 9.64 -25.86
C VAL A 62 -10.24 10.26 -26.89
N TYR A 63 -9.87 10.12 -28.16
CA TYR A 63 -10.61 10.67 -29.31
C TYR A 63 -11.68 9.70 -29.73
N VAL A 64 -12.92 10.18 -29.80
CA VAL A 64 -14.09 9.36 -30.14
C VAL A 64 -14.77 9.93 -31.36
N LYS A 65 -15.18 9.07 -32.28
CA LYS A 65 -16.01 9.38 -33.44
C LYS A 65 -17.15 8.39 -33.54
N ASP A 66 -18.37 8.89 -33.58
CA ASP A 66 -19.58 8.07 -33.66
C ASP A 66 -19.64 6.98 -32.60
N GLY A 67 -19.17 7.27 -31.38
CA GLY A 67 -19.11 6.31 -30.27
C GLY A 67 -17.95 5.33 -30.33
N ILE A 68 -17.07 5.42 -31.33
CA ILE A 68 -15.90 4.55 -31.49
C ILE A 68 -14.63 5.32 -31.10
N VAL A 69 -13.81 4.72 -30.26
CA VAL A 69 -12.48 5.25 -29.93
C VAL A 69 -11.60 5.10 -31.17
N VAL A 70 -11.12 6.20 -31.70
CA VAL A 70 -10.28 6.22 -32.91
C VAL A 70 -8.82 6.42 -32.64
N TRP A 71 -8.50 7.07 -31.52
CA TRP A 71 -7.12 7.34 -31.14
C TRP A 71 -7.03 7.77 -29.66
N GLU A 72 -5.82 7.81 -29.15
CA GLU A 72 -5.46 8.38 -27.85
C GLU A 72 -4.13 9.12 -27.92
N THR A 73 -4.04 10.22 -27.15
CA THR A 73 -2.79 10.92 -26.85
C THR A 73 -2.70 11.12 -25.34
N GLN A 74 -1.47 11.27 -24.84
CA GLN A 74 -1.35 11.60 -23.44
C GLN A 74 -1.98 12.95 -23.14
N GLU A 75 -2.54 13.08 -21.96
CA GLU A 75 -2.98 14.36 -21.42
C GLU A 75 -1.75 15.22 -21.09
N THR A 76 -1.79 16.47 -21.49
CA THR A 76 -0.71 17.45 -21.26
C THR A 76 -1.11 18.57 -20.30
N ASP A 77 -2.34 18.52 -19.79
CA ASP A 77 -2.89 19.49 -18.87
C ASP A 77 -2.58 19.11 -17.41
N TYR A 78 -1.31 18.82 -17.14
CA TYR A 78 -0.82 18.60 -15.79
C TYR A 78 -0.39 19.92 -15.13
N PRO A 79 -0.52 20.04 -13.79
CA PRO A 79 0.08 21.15 -13.08
C PRO A 79 1.59 21.22 -13.39
N PRO A 80 2.12 22.43 -13.61
CA PRO A 80 3.54 22.57 -13.87
C PRO A 80 4.36 22.19 -12.64
N THR A 81 5.52 21.58 -12.89
CA THR A 81 6.51 21.35 -11.84
C THR A 81 7.14 22.68 -11.39
N PRO A 82 7.75 22.73 -10.21
CA PRO A 82 8.53 23.90 -9.80
C PRO A 82 9.63 24.27 -10.80
N ALA A 83 9.98 25.55 -10.87
CA ALA A 83 11.03 26.01 -11.78
C ALA A 83 12.36 25.28 -11.54
N GLY A 84 12.96 24.77 -12.61
CA GLY A 84 14.22 24.03 -12.56
C GLY A 84 14.07 22.54 -12.29
N VAL A 85 12.85 22.04 -12.08
CA VAL A 85 12.54 20.62 -11.97
C VAL A 85 12.02 20.12 -13.32
N PRO A 86 12.39 18.90 -13.75
CA PRO A 86 11.86 18.32 -14.97
C PRO A 86 10.34 18.28 -14.98
N ASN A 87 9.73 18.52 -16.14
CA ASN A 87 8.28 18.47 -16.27
C ASN A 87 7.76 17.02 -16.22
N HIS A 88 6.48 16.86 -15.90
CA HIS A 88 5.78 15.57 -15.97
C HIS A 88 5.69 15.00 -17.40
N GLU A 89 5.86 15.82 -18.41
CA GLU A 89 5.84 15.38 -19.81
C GLU A 89 7.21 14.87 -20.30
N PRO A 90 7.22 13.80 -21.11
CA PRO A 90 6.08 12.98 -21.53
C PRO A 90 5.64 12.03 -20.43
N ARG A 91 4.31 12.03 -20.13
CA ARG A 91 3.74 11.15 -19.11
C ARG A 91 2.89 10.08 -19.74
N GLY A 92 3.48 9.11 -20.26
CA GLY A 92 2.83 7.98 -20.92
C GLY A 92 3.89 7.05 -21.46
N CYS A 93 3.45 5.89 -21.89
CA CYS A 93 4.33 4.92 -22.52
C CYS A 93 3.67 4.37 -23.79
N PRO A 94 4.42 3.68 -24.68
CA PRO A 94 3.87 3.11 -25.90
C PRO A 94 2.68 2.17 -25.69
N ARG A 95 2.60 1.50 -24.54
CA ARG A 95 1.46 0.64 -24.21
C ARG A 95 0.17 1.45 -24.08
N GLY A 96 0.19 2.54 -23.33
CA GLY A 96 -0.96 3.44 -23.19
C GLY A 96 -1.35 4.08 -24.51
N ALA A 97 -0.36 4.53 -25.28
CA ALA A 97 -0.55 5.16 -26.58
C ALA A 97 -1.10 4.21 -27.67
N SER A 98 -1.27 2.94 -27.37
CA SER A 98 -1.80 1.93 -28.32
C SER A 98 -3.03 1.20 -27.78
N TYR A 99 -3.68 1.72 -26.73
CA TYR A 99 -4.74 1.00 -26.03
C TYR A 99 -6.03 0.85 -26.86
N SER A 100 -6.32 1.79 -27.77
CA SER A 100 -7.42 1.69 -28.73
C SER A 100 -7.31 0.43 -29.60
N TRP A 101 -6.10 -0.02 -29.89
CA TRP A 101 -5.87 -1.24 -30.65
C TRP A 101 -6.34 -2.51 -29.93
N TYR A 102 -6.25 -2.52 -28.59
CA TYR A 102 -6.78 -3.63 -27.78
C TYR A 102 -8.30 -3.69 -27.84
N LEU A 103 -8.97 -2.53 -27.90
CA LEU A 103 -10.43 -2.46 -27.99
C LEU A 103 -10.96 -3.13 -29.26
N TYR A 104 -10.25 -3.01 -30.37
CA TYR A 104 -10.70 -3.48 -31.69
C TYR A 104 -9.80 -4.55 -32.30
N SER A 105 -8.90 -5.12 -31.53
CA SER A 105 -8.03 -6.19 -31.96
C SER A 105 -8.82 -7.40 -32.45
N ALA A 106 -8.32 -8.02 -33.54
CA ALA A 106 -8.90 -9.26 -34.06
C ALA A 106 -8.85 -10.42 -33.05
N SER A 107 -7.90 -10.39 -32.13
CA SER A 107 -7.75 -11.37 -31.05
C SER A 107 -8.67 -11.13 -29.84
N ARG A 108 -9.39 -9.99 -29.80
CA ARG A 108 -10.31 -9.70 -28.70
C ARG A 108 -11.42 -10.74 -28.64
N VAL A 109 -11.68 -11.29 -27.46
CA VAL A 109 -12.74 -12.26 -27.23
C VAL A 109 -14.09 -11.58 -27.39
N LYS A 110 -14.88 -12.01 -28.38
CA LYS A 110 -16.18 -11.40 -28.74
C LYS A 110 -17.37 -12.14 -28.14
N HIS A 111 -17.18 -13.38 -27.75
CA HIS A 111 -18.24 -14.27 -27.29
C HIS A 111 -17.77 -15.04 -26.06
N PRO A 112 -18.67 -15.44 -25.18
CA PRO A 112 -18.34 -16.37 -24.12
C PRO A 112 -17.80 -17.67 -24.69
N LEU A 113 -16.81 -18.22 -24.00
CA LEU A 113 -16.22 -19.50 -24.31
C LEU A 113 -16.41 -20.44 -23.14
N ILE A 114 -16.71 -21.69 -23.42
CA ILE A 114 -16.90 -22.75 -22.46
C ILE A 114 -16.14 -24.00 -22.90
N ARG A 115 -15.69 -24.84 -21.97
CA ARG A 115 -15.11 -26.14 -22.34
C ARG A 115 -16.11 -27.01 -23.05
N ALA A 116 -15.71 -27.60 -24.15
CA ALA A 116 -16.60 -28.42 -25.00
C ALA A 116 -17.28 -29.54 -24.21
N GLU A 117 -16.53 -30.21 -23.34
CA GLU A 117 -17.05 -31.27 -22.48
C GLU A 117 -18.13 -30.82 -21.52
N LEU A 118 -17.94 -29.64 -20.92
CA LEU A 118 -18.95 -29.04 -20.04
C LEU A 118 -20.18 -28.62 -20.83
N LYS A 119 -19.99 -28.02 -22.00
CA LYS A 119 -21.10 -27.62 -22.88
C LYS A 119 -21.94 -28.81 -23.29
N ALA A 120 -21.30 -29.87 -23.76
CA ALA A 120 -22.00 -31.11 -24.16
C ALA A 120 -22.79 -31.71 -23.00
N ALA A 121 -22.18 -31.83 -21.83
CA ALA A 121 -22.86 -32.36 -20.64
C ALA A 121 -24.03 -31.47 -20.20
N TRP A 122 -23.86 -30.13 -20.29
CA TRP A 122 -24.91 -29.18 -19.99
C TRP A 122 -26.09 -29.28 -20.94
N GLU A 123 -25.85 -29.21 -22.23
CA GLU A 123 -26.88 -29.29 -23.26
C GLU A 123 -27.67 -30.64 -23.17
N ASP A 124 -26.97 -31.73 -22.85
CA ASP A 124 -27.64 -33.00 -22.69
C ASP A 124 -28.54 -33.04 -21.42
N ALA A 125 -28.03 -32.59 -20.29
CA ALA A 125 -28.79 -32.52 -19.05
C ALA A 125 -29.99 -31.58 -19.15
N ARG A 126 -29.83 -30.45 -19.84
CA ARG A 126 -30.91 -29.46 -20.02
C ARG A 126 -32.05 -29.90 -20.92
N LYS A 127 -31.92 -31.01 -21.66
CA LYS A 127 -33.04 -31.59 -22.41
C LYS A 127 -34.19 -32.05 -21.49
N THR A 128 -33.88 -32.47 -20.29
CA THR A 128 -34.85 -33.10 -19.39
C THR A 128 -34.88 -32.50 -17.98
N MET A 129 -33.87 -31.73 -17.58
CA MET A 129 -33.70 -31.23 -16.22
C MET A 129 -33.79 -29.70 -16.18
N LYS A 130 -34.25 -29.17 -15.03
CA LYS A 130 -34.16 -27.76 -14.72
C LYS A 130 -32.70 -27.34 -14.51
N PRO A 131 -32.37 -26.05 -14.64
CA PRO A 131 -30.97 -25.60 -14.61
C PRO A 131 -30.14 -26.08 -13.41
N ILE A 132 -30.68 -25.93 -12.19
CA ILE A 132 -29.96 -26.34 -10.98
C ILE A 132 -29.80 -27.88 -10.91
N GLU A 133 -30.81 -28.62 -11.32
CA GLU A 133 -30.79 -30.08 -11.36
C GLU A 133 -29.80 -30.57 -12.42
N ALA A 134 -29.75 -29.93 -13.57
CA ALA A 134 -28.78 -30.22 -14.62
C ALA A 134 -27.34 -30.00 -14.14
N TRP A 135 -27.09 -28.88 -13.46
CA TRP A 135 -25.77 -28.65 -12.84
C TRP A 135 -25.42 -29.70 -11.80
N ALA A 136 -26.38 -30.02 -10.91
CA ALA A 136 -26.19 -31.04 -9.90
C ALA A 136 -25.82 -32.41 -10.52
N SER A 137 -26.53 -32.85 -11.57
CA SER A 137 -26.27 -34.12 -12.25
C SER A 137 -24.86 -34.21 -12.85
N ILE A 138 -24.29 -33.07 -13.28
CA ILE A 138 -22.94 -33.00 -13.82
C ILE A 138 -21.89 -33.04 -12.71
N VAL A 139 -22.03 -32.23 -11.67
CA VAL A 139 -20.97 -32.12 -10.64
C VAL A 139 -21.00 -33.25 -9.61
N GLU A 140 -22.14 -33.90 -9.42
CA GLU A 140 -22.29 -35.06 -8.54
C GLU A 140 -21.88 -36.37 -9.22
N ASN A 141 -21.90 -36.40 -10.55
CA ASN A 141 -21.38 -37.54 -11.30
C ASN A 141 -19.84 -37.43 -11.44
N PRO A 142 -19.06 -38.35 -10.82
CA PRO A 142 -17.59 -38.25 -10.84
C PRO A 142 -16.99 -38.28 -12.25
N GLN A 143 -17.59 -39.04 -13.17
CA GLN A 143 -17.09 -39.14 -14.56
C GLN A 143 -17.31 -37.87 -15.34
N LEU A 144 -18.52 -37.31 -15.31
CA LEU A 144 -18.82 -36.02 -15.97
C LEU A 144 -18.00 -34.88 -15.37
N ARG A 145 -17.90 -34.81 -14.03
CA ARG A 145 -17.06 -33.84 -13.38
C ARG A 145 -15.60 -33.93 -13.80
N LYS A 146 -15.05 -35.16 -13.85
CA LYS A 146 -13.68 -35.42 -14.25
C LYS A 146 -13.43 -35.03 -15.72
N SER A 147 -14.39 -35.31 -16.62
CA SER A 147 -14.21 -35.01 -18.04
C SER A 147 -13.92 -33.51 -18.29
N TYR A 148 -14.77 -32.64 -17.80
CA TYR A 148 -14.56 -31.19 -18.03
C TYR A 148 -13.45 -30.58 -17.17
N THR A 149 -13.18 -31.12 -15.97
CA THR A 149 -12.06 -30.61 -15.15
C THR A 149 -10.70 -31.04 -15.67
N ALA A 150 -10.60 -32.23 -16.26
CA ALA A 150 -9.38 -32.71 -16.90
C ALA A 150 -8.99 -31.95 -18.17
N ALA A 151 -9.96 -31.31 -18.83
CA ALA A 151 -9.72 -30.45 -19.99
C ALA A 151 -9.08 -29.09 -19.64
N ARG A 152 -8.91 -28.81 -18.34
CA ARG A 152 -8.31 -27.54 -17.91
C ARG A 152 -6.87 -27.41 -18.41
N GLY A 153 -6.58 -26.28 -19.08
CA GLY A 153 -5.26 -26.00 -19.64
C GLY A 153 -4.93 -26.70 -20.95
N LEU A 154 -5.80 -27.60 -21.43
CA LEU A 154 -5.57 -28.36 -22.66
C LEU A 154 -6.24 -27.76 -23.92
N GLY A 155 -6.88 -26.61 -23.78
CA GLY A 155 -7.67 -26.01 -24.86
C GLY A 155 -9.09 -26.56 -24.89
N GLY A 156 -9.65 -26.74 -26.14
CA GLY A 156 -10.99 -27.28 -26.31
C GLY A 156 -12.13 -26.33 -25.93
N MET A 157 -11.89 -25.04 -25.89
CA MET A 157 -12.90 -24.02 -25.65
C MET A 157 -13.77 -23.83 -26.89
N VAL A 158 -15.07 -23.84 -26.73
CA VAL A 158 -16.07 -23.63 -27.77
C VAL A 158 -16.91 -22.39 -27.46
N ARG A 159 -17.41 -21.77 -28.52
CA ARG A 159 -18.29 -20.60 -28.40
C ARG A 159 -19.64 -21.01 -27.80
N THR A 160 -20.15 -20.14 -26.94
CA THR A 160 -21.51 -20.21 -26.42
C THR A 160 -22.20 -18.83 -26.49
N THR A 161 -23.45 -18.75 -26.05
CA THR A 161 -24.19 -17.49 -25.90
C THR A 161 -24.03 -16.94 -24.50
N TRP A 162 -24.29 -15.64 -24.32
CA TRP A 162 -24.32 -15.05 -22.98
C TRP A 162 -25.42 -15.66 -22.12
N ASP A 163 -26.58 -15.95 -22.67
CA ASP A 163 -27.71 -16.54 -21.94
C ASP A 163 -27.33 -17.91 -21.38
N GLU A 164 -26.72 -18.77 -22.19
CA GLU A 164 -26.25 -20.09 -21.74
C GLU A 164 -25.14 -19.98 -20.70
N ALA A 165 -24.17 -19.11 -20.93
CA ALA A 165 -23.07 -18.92 -19.97
C ALA A 165 -23.58 -18.40 -18.61
N LEU A 166 -24.49 -17.44 -18.61
CA LEU A 166 -25.10 -16.88 -17.40
C LEU A 166 -26.00 -17.89 -16.70
N GLU A 167 -26.75 -18.72 -17.45
CA GLU A 167 -27.57 -19.77 -16.87
C GLU A 167 -26.69 -20.83 -16.15
N ILE A 168 -25.57 -21.22 -16.75
CA ILE A 168 -24.62 -22.15 -16.13
C ILE A 168 -24.02 -21.55 -14.85
N ILE A 169 -23.55 -20.31 -14.90
CA ILE A 169 -22.95 -19.62 -13.74
C ILE A 169 -23.97 -19.49 -12.61
N ALA A 170 -25.20 -19.03 -12.92
CA ALA A 170 -26.26 -18.89 -11.94
C ALA A 170 -26.64 -20.22 -11.32
N SER A 171 -26.73 -21.29 -12.12
CA SER A 171 -27.05 -22.63 -11.65
C SER A 171 -25.98 -23.19 -10.72
N ALA A 172 -24.71 -22.96 -11.07
CA ALA A 172 -23.57 -23.36 -10.24
C ALA A 172 -23.55 -22.66 -8.89
N ASN A 173 -23.82 -21.35 -8.90
CA ASN A 173 -23.85 -20.54 -7.67
C ASN A 173 -25.06 -20.94 -6.80
N LEU A 174 -26.25 -21.05 -7.37
CA LEU A 174 -27.45 -21.45 -6.63
C LEU A 174 -27.35 -22.89 -6.06
N TYR A 175 -26.76 -23.80 -6.81
CA TYR A 175 -26.46 -25.13 -6.31
C TYR A 175 -25.53 -25.08 -5.10
N THR A 176 -24.46 -24.31 -5.21
CA THR A 176 -23.47 -24.15 -4.13
C THR A 176 -24.09 -23.53 -2.89
N ILE A 177 -24.88 -22.45 -3.06
CA ILE A 177 -25.59 -21.78 -1.95
C ILE A 177 -26.54 -22.75 -1.25
N LYS A 178 -27.33 -23.51 -2.01
CA LYS A 178 -28.30 -24.47 -1.45
C LYS A 178 -27.65 -25.63 -0.72
N LYS A 179 -26.53 -26.13 -1.23
CA LYS A 179 -25.89 -27.34 -0.70
C LYS A 179 -24.87 -27.07 0.40
N TYR A 180 -24.13 -25.96 0.29
CA TYR A 180 -22.95 -25.71 1.14
C TYR A 180 -22.98 -24.36 1.85
N GLY A 181 -23.86 -23.45 1.47
CA GLY A 181 -23.92 -22.07 1.96
C GLY A 181 -23.27 -21.07 1.00
N PRO A 182 -23.67 -19.79 1.11
CA PRO A 182 -23.18 -18.73 0.21
C PRO A 182 -21.70 -18.39 0.44
N ASP A 183 -21.17 -18.60 1.64
CA ASP A 183 -19.79 -18.38 2.02
C ASP A 183 -18.79 -19.30 1.29
N ARG A 184 -19.30 -20.29 0.55
CA ARG A 184 -18.49 -21.17 -0.31
C ARG A 184 -18.27 -20.63 -1.71
N ILE A 185 -18.84 -19.45 -2.00
CA ILE A 185 -18.55 -18.69 -3.21
C ILE A 185 -17.68 -17.53 -2.82
N SER A 186 -16.49 -17.46 -3.41
CA SER A 186 -15.52 -16.40 -3.13
C SER A 186 -15.03 -15.74 -4.40
N GLY A 187 -14.61 -14.50 -4.29
CA GLY A 187 -14.00 -13.76 -5.37
C GLY A 187 -13.18 -12.58 -4.85
N PHE A 188 -12.39 -12.01 -5.74
CA PHE A 188 -11.53 -10.87 -5.42
C PHE A 188 -12.13 -9.57 -5.95
N SER A 189 -11.96 -8.48 -5.21
CA SER A 189 -12.17 -7.14 -5.75
C SER A 189 -11.15 -6.86 -6.85
N PRO A 190 -11.55 -6.20 -7.94
CA PRO A 190 -10.61 -5.78 -8.97
C PRO A 190 -9.72 -4.63 -8.49
N ILE A 191 -8.70 -4.34 -9.29
CA ILE A 191 -7.77 -3.23 -9.03
C ILE A 191 -8.48 -1.89 -9.26
N PRO A 192 -8.30 -0.86 -8.40
CA PRO A 192 -8.96 0.43 -8.52
C PRO A 192 -8.73 1.19 -9.84
N GLY A 193 -7.66 0.91 -10.55
CA GLY A 193 -7.35 1.52 -11.84
C GLY A 193 -8.32 1.15 -12.99
N TYR A 194 -9.22 0.20 -12.76
CA TYR A 194 -10.25 -0.16 -13.72
C TYR A 194 -11.45 0.80 -13.66
N SER A 195 -12.41 0.63 -14.59
CA SER A 195 -13.62 1.42 -14.54
C SER A 195 -14.38 1.19 -13.22
N MET A 196 -15.10 2.20 -12.77
CA MET A 196 -15.88 2.13 -11.54
C MET A 196 -16.89 0.97 -11.56
N VAL A 197 -17.54 0.74 -12.70
CA VAL A 197 -18.49 -0.38 -12.87
C VAL A 197 -17.77 -1.72 -12.75
N SER A 198 -16.61 -1.87 -13.40
CA SER A 198 -15.81 -3.10 -13.30
C SER A 198 -15.29 -3.32 -11.88
N TYR A 199 -14.89 -2.26 -11.18
CA TYR A 199 -14.46 -2.31 -9.79
C TYR A 199 -15.61 -2.75 -8.86
N GLY A 200 -16.78 -2.15 -9.02
CA GLY A 200 -17.90 -2.37 -8.12
C GLY A 200 -18.73 -3.63 -8.42
N ALA A 201 -18.86 -4.03 -9.68
CA ALA A 201 -19.84 -5.05 -10.09
C ALA A 201 -19.63 -6.42 -9.45
N GLY A 202 -18.41 -6.93 -9.44
CA GLY A 202 -18.07 -8.23 -8.86
C GLY A 202 -18.22 -8.23 -7.35
N THR A 203 -17.76 -7.19 -6.70
CA THR A 203 -17.87 -6.97 -5.25
C THR A 203 -19.34 -6.90 -4.84
N ARG A 204 -20.15 -6.12 -5.56
CA ARG A 204 -21.59 -6.02 -5.33
C ARG A 204 -22.30 -7.36 -5.50
N TYR A 205 -21.97 -8.11 -6.55
CA TYR A 205 -22.54 -9.42 -6.77
C TYR A 205 -22.30 -10.36 -5.57
N LEU A 206 -21.04 -10.49 -5.15
CA LEU A 206 -20.69 -11.34 -4.00
C LEU A 206 -21.37 -10.86 -2.71
N SER A 207 -21.41 -9.56 -2.48
CA SER A 207 -22.07 -8.97 -1.32
C SER A 207 -23.57 -9.31 -1.29
N LEU A 208 -24.26 -9.19 -2.42
CA LEU A 208 -25.69 -9.46 -2.52
C LEU A 208 -26.05 -10.95 -2.34
N ILE A 209 -25.20 -11.87 -2.76
CA ILE A 209 -25.44 -13.30 -2.60
C ILE A 209 -24.91 -13.88 -1.28
N GLY A 210 -24.26 -13.08 -0.44
CA GLY A 210 -23.64 -13.52 0.80
C GLY A 210 -22.33 -14.30 0.58
N GLY A 211 -21.68 -14.12 -0.56
CA GLY A 211 -20.39 -14.71 -0.87
C GLY A 211 -19.23 -14.12 -0.07
N ALA A 212 -18.11 -14.78 -0.04
CA ALA A 212 -16.89 -14.30 0.59
C ALA A 212 -16.12 -13.40 -0.37
N LEU A 213 -16.05 -12.11 -0.04
CA LEU A 213 -15.25 -11.16 -0.79
C LEU A 213 -13.83 -11.14 -0.21
N LEU A 214 -12.86 -11.45 -1.06
CA LEU A 214 -11.45 -11.32 -0.76
C LEU A 214 -10.93 -10.05 -1.41
N SER A 215 -10.27 -9.21 -0.64
CA SER A 215 -9.61 -8.03 -1.19
C SER A 215 -8.37 -8.46 -1.99
N PHE A 216 -8.26 -7.97 -3.21
CA PHE A 216 -7.08 -8.17 -4.02
C PHE A 216 -5.81 -7.70 -3.29
N TYR A 217 -5.87 -6.53 -2.69
CA TYR A 217 -4.73 -5.93 -2.01
C TYR A 217 -4.34 -6.68 -0.74
N ASP A 218 -5.31 -7.08 0.07
CA ASP A 218 -5.03 -7.81 1.31
C ASP A 218 -4.49 -9.22 1.03
N TRP A 219 -4.99 -9.85 -0.03
CA TRP A 219 -4.56 -11.18 -0.42
C TRP A 219 -3.15 -11.20 -1.03
N TYR A 220 -2.87 -10.27 -1.94
CA TYR A 220 -1.59 -10.20 -2.64
C TYR A 220 -0.54 -9.37 -1.90
N CYS A 221 -0.91 -8.71 -0.82
CA CYS A 221 -0.06 -7.75 -0.13
C CYS A 221 0.47 -6.65 -1.08
N ASP A 222 -0.31 -6.25 -2.08
CA ASP A 222 0.09 -5.22 -3.04
C ASP A 222 0.19 -3.84 -2.39
N LEU A 223 -0.50 -3.63 -1.29
CA LEU A 223 -0.38 -2.43 -0.48
C LEU A 223 0.69 -2.63 0.59
N PRO A 224 1.43 -1.59 0.94
CA PRO A 224 2.47 -1.69 1.94
C PRO A 224 1.86 -1.90 3.33
N PRO A 225 1.86 -3.11 3.90
CA PRO A 225 1.14 -3.37 5.13
C PRO A 225 1.64 -2.55 6.31
N SER A 226 2.92 -2.19 6.33
CA SER A 226 3.51 -1.39 7.39
C SER A 226 3.28 0.11 7.27
N SER A 227 3.00 0.64 6.09
CA SER A 227 2.80 2.08 5.89
C SER A 227 1.61 2.62 6.67
N PRO A 228 0.39 2.01 6.60
CA PRO A 228 -0.73 2.44 7.41
C PRO A 228 -0.48 2.37 8.91
N GLN A 229 0.29 1.39 9.34
CA GLN A 229 0.63 1.23 10.76
C GLN A 229 1.67 2.25 11.23
N THR A 230 2.48 2.78 10.32
CA THR A 230 3.54 3.75 10.65
C THR A 230 3.02 5.18 10.62
N TRP A 231 2.29 5.57 9.57
CA TRP A 231 1.83 6.95 9.39
C TRP A 231 0.35 7.10 9.04
N GLY A 232 -0.44 6.03 9.20
CA GLY A 232 -1.90 6.07 9.08
C GLY A 232 -2.43 6.12 7.65
N GLU A 233 -1.56 6.08 6.63
CA GLU A 233 -1.91 6.18 5.23
C GLU A 233 -1.06 5.22 4.40
N GLN A 234 -1.69 4.55 3.43
CA GLN A 234 -1.00 3.59 2.58
C GLN A 234 -0.44 4.22 1.29
N THR A 235 -1.01 5.34 0.87
CA THR A 235 -0.70 5.99 -0.40
C THR A 235 0.00 7.33 -0.22
N ASP A 236 0.47 7.58 0.97
CA ASP A 236 1.23 8.80 1.30
C ASP A 236 2.66 8.67 0.77
N VAL A 237 2.81 8.95 -0.50
CA VAL A 237 4.09 8.93 -1.20
C VAL A 237 4.35 10.27 -1.85
N PRO A 238 5.61 10.74 -1.90
CA PRO A 238 5.96 11.95 -2.62
C PRO A 238 5.70 11.79 -4.12
N GLU A 239 5.42 12.90 -4.79
CA GLU A 239 5.36 12.95 -6.25
C GLU A 239 6.71 12.58 -6.85
N SER A 240 6.70 12.00 -8.06
CA SER A 240 7.93 11.56 -8.73
C SER A 240 8.89 12.72 -9.02
N GLU A 241 8.37 13.94 -9.22
CA GLU A 241 9.19 15.15 -9.36
C GLU A 241 10.07 15.42 -8.14
N ALA A 242 9.64 14.99 -6.94
CA ALA A 242 10.39 15.17 -5.71
C ALA A 242 11.72 14.39 -5.72
N TRP A 243 11.83 13.32 -6.51
CA TRP A 243 13.08 12.55 -6.66
C TRP A 243 14.22 13.41 -7.19
N TYR A 244 13.91 14.45 -7.95
CA TYR A 244 14.89 15.37 -8.50
C TYR A 244 15.65 16.16 -7.42
N TYR A 245 15.05 16.32 -6.23
CA TYR A 245 15.70 16.95 -5.09
C TYR A 245 16.53 16.00 -4.23
N SER A 246 16.47 14.70 -4.50
CA SER A 246 17.17 13.70 -3.71
C SER A 246 18.66 13.74 -3.98
N SER A 247 19.46 13.55 -2.93
CA SER A 247 20.91 13.36 -3.04
C SER A 247 21.32 11.90 -3.12
N TYR A 248 20.44 11.00 -2.63
CA TYR A 248 20.67 9.57 -2.60
C TYR A 248 19.35 8.81 -2.74
N ILE A 249 19.29 7.90 -3.69
CA ILE A 249 18.09 7.09 -3.95
C ILE A 249 18.45 5.61 -3.87
N ILE A 250 17.76 4.86 -3.02
CA ILE A 250 17.80 3.41 -3.04
C ILE A 250 16.56 2.90 -3.80
N VAL A 251 16.76 2.25 -4.92
CA VAL A 251 15.72 1.54 -5.65
C VAL A 251 15.66 0.11 -5.11
N TRP A 252 14.65 -0.21 -4.32
CA TRP A 252 14.60 -1.47 -3.58
C TRP A 252 13.44 -2.34 -4.06
N GLY A 253 13.77 -3.48 -4.67
CA GLY A 253 12.79 -4.46 -5.13
C GLY A 253 11.79 -3.95 -6.17
N THR A 254 12.18 -2.95 -6.98
CA THR A 254 11.35 -2.41 -8.05
C THR A 254 12.14 -2.17 -9.32
N ASN A 255 11.54 -2.44 -10.47
CA ASN A 255 12.11 -2.17 -11.78
C ASN A 255 11.40 -0.96 -12.39
N ILE A 256 11.79 0.25 -11.97
CA ILE A 256 11.12 1.52 -12.30
C ILE A 256 10.99 1.71 -13.82
N SER A 257 12.04 1.36 -14.58
CA SER A 257 12.05 1.51 -16.03
C SER A 257 10.92 0.73 -16.73
N MET A 258 10.46 -0.37 -16.12
CA MET A 258 9.37 -1.20 -16.63
C MET A 258 8.03 -0.92 -15.93
N THR A 259 8.02 -0.76 -14.61
CA THR A 259 6.79 -0.69 -13.83
C THR A 259 6.29 0.74 -13.61
N ARG A 260 7.18 1.72 -13.77
CA ARG A 260 6.91 3.16 -13.67
C ARG A 260 7.48 3.92 -14.87
N SER A 261 7.36 3.38 -16.07
CA SER A 261 7.96 3.96 -17.27
C SER A 261 7.72 5.48 -17.42
N PRO A 262 6.52 6.02 -17.13
CA PRO A 262 6.28 7.46 -17.18
C PRO A 262 7.07 8.29 -16.17
N ASP A 263 7.50 7.69 -15.07
CA ASP A 263 8.26 8.36 -14.02
C ASP A 263 9.77 8.12 -14.12
N ALA A 264 10.20 7.18 -14.97
CA ALA A 264 11.60 6.76 -15.06
C ALA A 264 12.55 7.92 -15.44
N HIS A 265 12.07 8.91 -16.20
CA HIS A 265 12.86 10.06 -16.58
C HIS A 265 13.28 10.90 -15.36
N PHE A 266 12.43 11.04 -14.32
CA PHE A 266 12.80 11.76 -13.10
C PHE A 266 13.99 11.11 -12.40
N LEU A 267 14.06 9.77 -12.37
CA LEU A 267 15.22 9.05 -11.83
C LEU A 267 16.49 9.34 -12.63
N THR A 268 16.40 9.28 -13.95
CA THR A 268 17.53 9.53 -14.84
C THR A 268 18.01 10.98 -14.73
N GLU A 269 17.08 11.93 -14.70
CA GLU A 269 17.39 13.35 -14.60
C GLU A 269 17.92 13.73 -13.22
N ALA A 270 17.45 13.08 -12.15
CA ALA A 270 18.02 13.21 -10.81
C ALA A 270 19.51 12.80 -10.80
N ARG A 271 19.88 11.72 -11.50
CA ARG A 271 21.29 11.32 -11.64
C ARG A 271 22.11 12.39 -12.36
N TYR A 272 21.59 12.99 -13.44
CA TYR A 272 22.29 14.10 -14.09
C TYR A 272 22.44 15.33 -13.16
N ASN A 273 21.57 15.45 -12.17
CA ASN A 273 21.67 16.48 -11.14
C ASN A 273 22.59 16.08 -9.96
N GLY A 274 23.27 14.93 -10.04
CA GLY A 274 24.25 14.48 -9.05
C GLY A 274 23.72 13.52 -7.99
N THR A 275 22.48 13.05 -8.10
CA THR A 275 21.94 12.02 -7.22
C THR A 275 22.65 10.68 -7.41
N LYS A 276 23.10 10.06 -6.32
CA LYS A 276 23.59 8.68 -6.36
C LYS A 276 22.41 7.72 -6.28
N VAL A 277 22.39 6.74 -7.19
CA VAL A 277 21.34 5.71 -7.26
C VAL A 277 21.93 4.35 -6.95
N VAL A 278 21.34 3.66 -5.98
CA VAL A 278 21.69 2.28 -5.62
C VAL A 278 20.50 1.38 -5.90
N ASN A 279 20.70 0.30 -6.65
CA ASN A 279 19.66 -0.70 -6.88
C ASN A 279 19.88 -1.92 -5.99
N VAL A 280 18.89 -2.22 -5.15
CA VAL A 280 18.84 -3.42 -4.30
C VAL A 280 17.82 -4.38 -4.89
N CYS A 281 18.31 -5.39 -5.61
CA CYS A 281 17.49 -6.32 -6.37
C CYS A 281 18.26 -7.63 -6.59
N PRO A 282 17.62 -8.81 -6.48
CA PRO A 282 18.31 -10.09 -6.62
C PRO A 282 18.85 -10.37 -8.04
N ASP A 283 18.24 -9.78 -9.05
CA ASP A 283 18.60 -9.96 -10.46
C ASP A 283 18.99 -8.64 -11.12
N TYR A 284 19.76 -8.74 -12.21
CA TYR A 284 20.14 -7.59 -13.02
C TYR A 284 18.99 -7.21 -13.95
N CYS A 285 18.19 -6.23 -13.54
CA CYS A 285 17.02 -5.77 -14.29
C CYS A 285 17.29 -4.42 -14.99
N GLU A 286 16.29 -3.92 -15.73
CA GLU A 286 16.46 -2.73 -16.57
C GLU A 286 16.88 -1.47 -15.79
N VAL A 287 16.37 -1.27 -14.59
CA VAL A 287 16.77 -0.12 -13.77
C VAL A 287 18.19 -0.22 -13.25
N THR A 288 18.77 -1.43 -13.22
CA THR A 288 20.15 -1.62 -12.75
C THR A 288 21.18 -0.88 -13.64
N LYS A 289 20.89 -0.77 -14.95
CA LYS A 289 21.74 0.01 -15.87
C LYS A 289 21.80 1.51 -15.53
N ASP A 290 20.75 2.01 -14.86
CA ASP A 290 20.63 3.39 -14.47
C ASP A 290 21.12 3.63 -13.01
N ALA A 291 21.60 2.59 -12.33
CA ALA A 291 22.16 2.67 -10.98
C ALA A 291 23.69 2.83 -11.01
N ASP A 292 24.22 3.50 -9.99
CA ASP A 292 25.66 3.64 -9.75
C ASP A 292 26.24 2.42 -9.03
N TRP A 293 25.38 1.69 -8.34
CA TRP A 293 25.76 0.50 -7.59
C TRP A 293 24.61 -0.50 -7.52
N TRP A 294 24.91 -1.79 -7.72
CA TRP A 294 23.97 -2.89 -7.61
C TRP A 294 24.32 -3.79 -6.43
N ILE A 295 23.37 -3.97 -5.53
CA ILE A 295 23.43 -4.87 -4.38
C ILE A 295 22.41 -5.99 -4.62
N HIS A 296 22.84 -7.25 -4.54
CA HIS A 296 22.03 -8.40 -4.94
C HIS A 296 21.77 -9.39 -3.80
N PRO A 297 20.87 -9.08 -2.86
CA PRO A 297 20.50 -10.02 -1.80
C PRO A 297 19.77 -11.24 -2.37
N LYS A 298 19.89 -12.38 -1.69
CA LYS A 298 19.00 -13.52 -1.95
C LYS A 298 17.55 -13.10 -1.75
N GLN A 299 16.66 -13.70 -2.52
CA GLN A 299 15.22 -13.40 -2.45
C GLN A 299 14.68 -13.61 -1.01
N ALA A 300 13.75 -12.75 -0.59
CA ALA A 300 13.12 -12.75 0.73
C ALA A 300 14.06 -12.53 1.93
N THR A 301 15.28 -12.02 1.71
CA THR A 301 16.23 -11.74 2.80
C THR A 301 16.48 -10.25 3.04
N ASP A 302 15.68 -9.40 2.43
CA ASP A 302 15.78 -7.94 2.46
C ASP A 302 15.78 -7.37 3.88
N ALA A 303 14.97 -7.94 4.78
CA ALA A 303 14.92 -7.53 6.17
C ALA A 303 16.27 -7.68 6.88
N ALA A 304 17.03 -8.73 6.60
CA ALA A 304 18.34 -8.93 7.21
C ALA A 304 19.33 -7.85 6.78
N LEU A 305 19.33 -7.48 5.50
CA LEU A 305 20.13 -6.36 4.99
C LEU A 305 19.71 -5.04 5.63
N ALA A 306 18.41 -4.75 5.68
CA ALA A 306 17.88 -3.52 6.25
C ALA A 306 18.19 -3.38 7.75
N MET A 307 18.11 -4.47 8.50
CA MET A 307 18.45 -4.49 9.93
C MET A 307 19.94 -4.28 10.17
N ALA A 308 20.81 -4.82 9.30
CA ALA A 308 22.26 -4.56 9.39
C ALA A 308 22.59 -3.11 9.04
N VAL A 309 21.96 -2.53 8.03
CA VAL A 309 22.06 -1.10 7.73
C VAL A 309 21.61 -0.26 8.93
N SER A 310 20.47 -0.63 9.55
CA SER A 310 19.96 0.04 10.76
C SER A 310 20.94 -0.06 11.95
N HIS A 311 21.60 -1.21 12.13
CA HIS A 311 22.63 -1.39 13.17
C HIS A 311 23.79 -0.38 13.00
N VAL A 312 24.30 -0.25 11.78
CA VAL A 312 25.40 0.69 11.48
C VAL A 312 24.97 2.14 11.69
N ILE A 313 23.79 2.51 11.19
CA ILE A 313 23.26 3.88 11.35
C ILE A 313 23.06 4.21 12.83
N PHE A 314 22.42 3.31 13.58
CA PHE A 314 22.20 3.55 15.01
C PHE A 314 23.54 3.69 15.76
N LYS A 315 24.48 2.80 15.51
CA LYS A 315 25.79 2.82 16.16
C LYS A 315 26.56 4.10 15.87
N GLU A 316 26.71 4.47 14.59
CA GLU A 316 27.60 5.56 14.19
C GLU A 316 26.94 6.94 14.29
N PHE A 317 25.65 7.07 13.96
CA PHE A 317 24.96 8.36 13.85
C PHE A 317 23.99 8.70 14.99
N HIS A 318 23.69 7.72 15.88
CA HIS A 318 22.85 7.97 17.06
C HIS A 318 23.56 7.74 18.38
N TYR A 319 24.59 6.90 18.41
CA TYR A 319 25.30 6.57 19.65
C TYR A 319 26.73 7.12 19.69
N GLU A 320 27.62 6.75 18.76
CA GLU A 320 29.04 7.17 18.78
C GLU A 320 29.20 8.65 18.43
N HIS A 321 28.51 9.10 17.40
CA HIS A 321 28.55 10.47 16.88
C HIS A 321 27.12 10.96 16.59
N PRO A 322 26.30 11.25 17.61
CA PRO A 322 24.91 11.64 17.40
C PRO A 322 24.78 12.83 16.45
N ASP A 323 24.10 12.60 15.35
CA ASP A 323 23.82 13.65 14.38
C ASP A 323 22.72 14.57 14.93
N PRO A 324 22.93 15.90 14.99
CA PRO A 324 21.94 16.83 15.54
C PRO A 324 20.63 16.83 14.80
N TYR A 325 20.64 16.72 13.47
CA TYR A 325 19.43 16.70 12.65
C TYR A 325 18.61 15.41 12.91
N PHE A 326 19.27 14.26 12.94
CA PHE A 326 18.60 12.99 13.24
C PHE A 326 18.05 12.96 14.66
N THR A 327 18.81 13.45 15.62
CA THR A 327 18.39 13.53 17.01
C THR A 327 17.14 14.38 17.17
N GLU A 328 17.09 15.55 16.54
CA GLU A 328 15.93 16.44 16.60
C GLU A 328 14.72 15.84 15.89
N TYR A 329 14.91 15.29 14.71
CA TYR A 329 13.86 14.60 13.96
C TYR A 329 13.25 13.45 14.76
N CYS A 330 14.10 12.56 15.28
CA CYS A 330 13.66 11.39 16.05
C CYS A 330 12.92 11.78 17.32
N ARG A 331 13.35 12.85 17.99
CA ARG A 331 12.70 13.35 19.20
C ARG A 331 11.31 13.92 18.94
N LYS A 332 11.13 14.63 17.81
CA LYS A 332 9.88 15.33 17.49
C LYS A 332 8.89 14.53 16.68
N LEU A 333 9.37 13.68 15.76
CA LEU A 333 8.57 13.14 14.67
C LEU A 333 8.47 11.61 14.66
N THR A 334 9.06 10.94 15.66
CA THR A 334 8.99 9.48 15.80
C THR A 334 8.49 9.07 17.19
N ASP A 335 8.26 7.79 17.36
CA ASP A 335 7.91 7.18 18.65
C ASP A 335 9.13 6.92 19.54
N PHE A 336 10.33 7.21 19.10
CA PHE A 336 11.56 6.94 19.86
C PHE A 336 11.57 7.48 21.30
N PRO A 337 11.05 8.68 21.63
CA PRO A 337 11.03 9.16 23.00
C PRO A 337 9.88 8.59 23.84
N ILE A 338 8.93 7.85 23.24
CA ILE A 338 7.76 7.33 23.95
C ILE A 338 8.18 6.28 24.95
N LEU A 339 7.57 6.33 26.16
CA LEU A 339 7.80 5.37 27.22
C LEU A 339 7.02 4.08 27.03
N VAL A 340 7.70 2.96 27.25
CA VAL A 340 7.14 1.60 27.21
C VAL A 340 7.29 0.97 28.59
N THR A 341 6.23 0.33 29.08
CA THR A 341 6.28 -0.43 30.34
C THR A 341 7.13 -1.68 30.18
N MET A 342 7.89 -2.02 31.21
CA MET A 342 8.69 -3.24 31.22
C MET A 342 7.99 -4.26 32.13
N GLU A 343 7.53 -5.36 31.54
CA GLU A 343 6.77 -6.39 32.26
C GLU A 343 7.71 -7.44 32.84
N PRO A 344 7.71 -7.64 34.16
CA PRO A 344 8.60 -8.58 34.82
C PRO A 344 8.16 -10.04 34.51
N ARG A 345 9.14 -10.91 34.33
CA ARG A 345 8.96 -12.34 34.17
C ARG A 345 9.40 -13.10 35.40
N ALA A 346 8.94 -14.34 35.55
CA ALA A 346 9.23 -15.18 36.70
C ALA A 346 10.71 -15.48 36.92
N ASP A 347 11.52 -15.38 35.86
CA ASP A 347 12.97 -15.63 35.88
C ASP A 347 13.82 -14.38 36.18
N GLY A 348 13.17 -13.25 36.48
CA GLY A 348 13.82 -11.97 36.77
C GLY A 348 14.16 -11.11 35.57
N ARG A 349 13.85 -11.59 34.38
CA ARG A 349 13.95 -10.81 33.13
C ARG A 349 12.71 -9.98 32.88
N TYR A 350 12.72 -9.19 31.83
CA TYR A 350 11.60 -8.34 31.43
C TYR A 350 11.25 -8.57 29.96
N THR A 351 10.02 -8.25 29.60
CA THR A 351 9.59 -8.08 28.21
C THR A 351 9.05 -6.68 28.02
N ALA A 352 9.17 -6.13 26.81
CA ALA A 352 8.50 -4.89 26.48
C ALA A 352 6.98 -5.09 26.53
N GLY A 353 6.32 -4.25 27.29
CA GLY A 353 4.87 -4.23 27.43
C GLY A 353 4.24 -3.23 26.47
N ARG A 354 3.26 -2.49 26.94
CA ARG A 354 2.58 -1.45 26.16
C ARG A 354 3.20 -0.07 26.36
N THR A 355 2.88 0.86 25.47
CA THR A 355 3.23 2.26 25.66
C THR A 355 2.50 2.84 26.87
N VAL A 356 3.19 3.68 27.64
CA VAL A 356 2.60 4.43 28.75
C VAL A 356 1.62 5.46 28.20
N ARG A 357 0.47 5.60 28.86
CA ARG A 357 -0.59 6.51 28.48
C ARG A 357 -0.86 7.54 29.58
N ALA A 358 -1.46 8.66 29.22
CA ALA A 358 -1.79 9.70 30.19
C ALA A 358 -2.69 9.20 31.34
N CYS A 359 -3.61 8.27 31.07
CA CYS A 359 -4.44 7.65 32.08
C CYS A 359 -3.62 6.88 33.14
N ASP A 360 -2.44 6.36 32.81
CA ASP A 360 -1.55 5.68 33.77
C ASP A 360 -0.92 6.66 34.77
N LEU A 361 -0.83 7.94 34.38
CA LEU A 361 -0.37 9.04 35.25
C LEU A 361 -1.52 9.64 36.12
N GLY A 362 -2.73 9.09 35.98
CA GLY A 362 -3.90 9.54 36.73
C GLY A 362 -4.79 10.56 35.99
N TYR A 363 -4.48 10.94 34.79
CA TYR A 363 -5.35 11.81 34.00
C TYR A 363 -6.68 11.11 33.63
N LYS A 364 -7.79 11.83 33.70
CA LYS A 364 -9.15 11.32 33.51
C LYS A 364 -9.98 12.29 32.65
N GLU A 365 -10.98 11.79 31.93
CA GLU A 365 -12.03 12.64 31.36
C GLU A 365 -12.94 13.20 32.47
N PRO A 366 -13.48 14.41 32.33
CA PRO A 366 -13.39 15.29 31.15
C PRO A 366 -12.18 16.24 31.13
N GLU A 367 -11.33 16.24 32.17
CA GLU A 367 -10.22 17.18 32.30
C GLU A 367 -9.16 16.95 31.23
N CYS A 368 -8.93 15.68 30.90
CA CYS A 368 -8.01 15.25 29.86
C CYS A 368 -8.77 14.49 28.76
N ASN A 369 -8.77 15.01 27.54
CA ASN A 369 -9.44 14.38 26.41
C ASN A 369 -8.74 13.09 25.97
N ASN A 370 -9.44 11.95 26.01
CA ASN A 370 -8.95 10.62 25.62
C ASN A 370 -7.59 10.25 26.22
N PRO A 371 -7.45 10.24 27.55
CA PRO A 371 -6.17 10.01 28.22
C PRO A 371 -5.59 8.61 27.97
N GLU A 372 -6.42 7.64 27.61
CA GLU A 372 -6.03 6.29 27.24
C GLU A 372 -5.32 6.18 25.88
N TRP A 373 -5.32 7.27 25.11
CA TRP A 373 -4.68 7.32 23.79
C TRP A 373 -3.44 8.21 23.76
N LYS A 374 -3.32 9.15 24.70
CA LYS A 374 -2.21 10.08 24.74
C LYS A 374 -0.95 9.39 25.23
N THR A 375 0.11 9.49 24.45
CA THR A 375 1.41 8.90 24.75
C THR A 375 2.18 9.76 25.75
N VAL A 376 3.09 9.12 26.47
CA VAL A 376 3.90 9.73 27.52
C VAL A 376 5.38 9.64 27.13
N VAL A 377 6.09 10.73 27.34
CA VAL A 377 7.54 10.85 27.19
C VAL A 377 8.18 11.17 28.53
N TRP A 378 9.48 11.00 28.65
CA TRP A 378 10.23 11.54 29.80
C TRP A 378 10.73 12.93 29.46
N ASP A 379 10.34 13.90 30.26
CA ASP A 379 10.80 15.27 30.09
C ASP A 379 12.15 15.50 30.78
N GLU A 380 13.16 15.85 29.98
CA GLU A 380 14.51 16.15 30.47
C GLU A 380 14.56 17.40 31.37
N LEU A 381 13.64 18.36 31.18
CA LEU A 381 13.60 19.62 31.94
C LEU A 381 13.04 19.42 33.37
N SER A 382 11.91 18.75 33.46
CA SER A 382 11.25 18.49 34.75
C SER A 382 11.73 17.21 35.46
N LYS A 383 12.46 16.34 34.74
CA LYS A 383 12.87 15.01 35.21
C LYS A 383 11.66 14.15 35.63
N ALA A 384 10.59 14.23 34.87
CA ALA A 384 9.32 13.56 35.12
C ALA A 384 8.63 13.14 33.83
N PRO A 385 7.68 12.19 33.88
CA PRO A 385 6.82 11.90 32.73
C PRO A 385 5.96 13.09 32.34
N ALA A 386 5.82 13.31 31.04
CA ALA A 386 5.01 14.38 30.47
C ALA A 386 4.17 13.84 29.29
N VAL A 387 3.02 14.45 29.05
CA VAL A 387 2.11 14.06 27.96
C VAL A 387 2.44 14.91 26.73
N ALA A 388 2.95 14.28 25.67
CA ALA A 388 3.29 14.99 24.45
C ALA A 388 2.04 15.60 23.79
N GLN A 389 2.14 16.84 23.33
CA GLN A 389 1.09 17.52 22.60
C GLN A 389 0.89 16.84 21.21
N GLY A 390 -0.35 16.89 20.69
CA GLY A 390 -0.67 16.35 19.38
C GLY A 390 -0.96 14.85 19.37
N SER A 391 -1.09 14.23 20.53
CA SER A 391 -1.60 12.86 20.66
C SER A 391 -3.03 12.74 20.15
N MET A 392 -3.42 11.52 19.77
CA MET A 392 -4.76 11.22 19.27
C MET A 392 -5.86 11.71 20.23
N GLY A 393 -7.01 12.05 19.64
CA GLY A 393 -8.17 12.51 20.38
C GLY A 393 -8.45 14.02 20.29
N TYR A 394 -7.46 14.83 19.96
CA TYR A 394 -7.70 16.26 19.76
C TYR A 394 -8.37 16.56 18.42
N ARG A 395 -8.16 15.78 17.42
CA ARG A 395 -8.74 15.99 16.09
C ARG A 395 -10.27 16.14 16.10
N TRP A 396 -10.95 15.41 16.97
CA TRP A 396 -12.41 15.37 17.08
C TRP A 396 -12.99 16.28 18.15
N GLY A 397 -12.17 16.74 19.05
CA GLY A 397 -12.56 17.62 20.16
C GLY A 397 -12.18 19.08 19.93
N GLN A 398 -11.87 19.48 18.71
CA GLN A 398 -11.43 20.84 18.40
C GLN A 398 -12.49 21.88 18.77
N LYS A 399 -12.13 22.79 19.65
CA LYS A 399 -12.87 24.03 19.83
C LYS A 399 -12.38 25.06 18.81
N GLU A 400 -13.31 25.83 18.30
CA GLU A 400 -13.02 26.89 17.34
C GLU A 400 -11.88 27.81 17.86
N GLY A 401 -10.87 28.04 17.00
CA GLY A 401 -9.71 28.87 17.34
C GLY A 401 -8.58 28.17 18.11
N GLN A 402 -8.68 26.88 18.41
CA GLN A 402 -7.56 26.10 18.97
C GLN A 402 -6.79 25.39 17.86
N ASP A 403 -5.45 25.53 17.89
CA ASP A 403 -4.55 24.84 16.96
C ASP A 403 -4.30 23.39 17.43
N LEU A 404 -5.40 22.64 17.50
CA LEU A 404 -5.42 21.26 17.98
C LEU A 404 -5.14 20.28 16.84
N GLY A 405 -4.51 19.16 17.15
CA GLY A 405 -4.21 18.10 16.19
C GLY A 405 -2.90 18.31 15.42
N LYS A 406 -2.13 19.35 15.72
CA LYS A 406 -0.73 19.41 15.30
C LYS A 406 0.12 18.50 16.18
N TRP A 407 1.00 17.80 15.52
CA TRP A 407 1.98 16.96 16.22
C TRP A 407 2.86 17.83 17.14
N ASN A 408 3.55 17.21 18.09
CA ASN A 408 4.37 17.90 19.10
C ASN A 408 5.60 18.63 18.53
N LEU A 409 5.41 19.40 17.50
CA LEU A 409 6.46 20.22 16.87
C LEU A 409 6.97 21.34 17.77
N HIS A 410 6.17 21.75 18.75
CA HIS A 410 6.50 22.84 19.66
C HIS A 410 7.09 22.36 21.00
N GLU A 411 7.20 21.04 21.19
CA GLU A 411 7.73 20.44 22.42
C GLU A 411 7.08 21.02 23.68
N VAL A 412 5.76 20.88 23.74
CA VAL A 412 4.92 21.39 24.83
C VAL A 412 4.14 20.21 25.41
N ASP A 413 4.03 20.16 26.74
CA ASP A 413 3.14 19.23 27.41
C ASP A 413 1.68 19.53 27.05
N GLY A 414 0.97 18.52 26.57
CA GLY A 414 -0.39 18.67 26.03
C GLY A 414 -1.45 19.03 27.08
N GLU A 415 -1.18 18.77 28.35
CA GLU A 415 -2.12 18.99 29.44
C GLU A 415 -1.82 20.28 30.20
N THR A 416 -0.53 20.58 30.41
CA THR A 416 -0.10 21.73 31.20
C THR A 416 0.31 22.94 30.38
N GLY A 417 0.57 22.75 29.09
CA GLY A 417 1.08 23.81 28.20
C GLY A 417 2.53 24.24 28.48
N LYS A 418 3.24 23.55 29.36
CA LYS A 418 4.64 23.84 29.68
C LYS A 418 5.57 23.28 28.61
N ALA A 419 6.68 23.99 28.35
CA ALA A 419 7.73 23.46 27.48
C ALA A 419 8.30 22.18 28.06
N ILE A 420 8.53 21.19 27.20
CA ILE A 420 9.17 19.92 27.52
C ILE A 420 10.31 19.66 26.57
N LYS A 421 11.23 18.78 26.97
CA LYS A 421 12.28 18.25 26.10
C LYS A 421 12.27 16.74 26.20
N PRO A 422 11.59 16.04 25.29
CA PRO A 422 11.52 14.59 25.29
C PRO A 422 12.92 13.95 25.23
N GLN A 423 13.23 13.12 26.21
CA GLN A 423 14.50 12.40 26.31
C GLN A 423 14.46 11.14 25.45
N LEU A 424 15.47 10.97 24.58
CA LEU A 424 15.56 9.79 23.72
C LEU A 424 16.11 8.56 24.44
N THR A 425 17.11 8.74 25.33
CA THR A 425 17.80 7.63 25.99
C THR A 425 18.01 7.86 27.48
N PHE A 426 17.91 6.78 28.25
CA PHE A 426 18.24 6.76 29.66
C PHE A 426 19.68 6.31 29.97
N LEU A 427 20.51 6.19 28.96
CA LEU A 427 21.85 5.61 29.07
C LEU A 427 22.70 6.23 30.20
N ASN A 428 22.60 7.55 30.40
CA ASN A 428 23.41 8.30 31.36
C ASN A 428 22.72 8.58 32.69
N ASP A 429 21.42 8.30 32.82
CA ASP A 429 20.62 8.66 33.99
C ASP A 429 19.55 7.61 34.36
N SER A 430 19.80 6.35 33.98
CA SER A 430 18.92 5.22 34.29
C SER A 430 18.94 4.88 35.78
N ASP A 431 17.82 4.42 36.34
CA ASP A 431 17.72 3.88 37.69
C ASP A 431 18.21 2.42 37.76
N ALA A 432 18.11 1.71 36.64
CA ALA A 432 18.56 0.33 36.51
C ALA A 432 18.94 -0.01 35.07
N VAL A 433 19.76 -1.05 34.92
CA VAL A 433 19.97 -1.75 33.65
C VAL A 433 19.34 -3.12 33.80
N ILE A 434 18.34 -3.41 32.97
CA ILE A 434 17.53 -4.62 33.04
C ILE A 434 17.76 -5.53 31.85
N ASP A 435 17.62 -6.85 32.04
CA ASP A 435 17.69 -7.85 31.00
C ASP A 435 16.32 -8.00 30.33
N VAL A 436 16.23 -7.68 29.05
CA VAL A 436 14.98 -7.69 28.27
C VAL A 436 15.02 -8.80 27.25
N GLU A 437 13.95 -9.59 27.18
CA GLU A 437 13.77 -10.62 26.19
C GLU A 437 13.09 -10.07 24.93
N TYR A 438 13.69 -10.38 23.78
CA TYR A 438 13.14 -10.07 22.47
C TYR A 438 12.88 -11.35 21.69
N PRO A 439 11.79 -11.44 20.93
CA PRO A 439 11.57 -12.57 20.03
C PRO A 439 12.61 -12.56 18.91
N TYR A 440 13.12 -13.74 18.59
CA TYR A 440 14.05 -13.95 17.49
C TYR A 440 13.70 -15.21 16.71
N PHE A 441 13.48 -15.09 15.44
CA PHE A 441 13.17 -16.20 14.55
C PHE A 441 14.42 -16.59 13.79
N GLY A 442 15.31 -17.31 14.46
CA GLY A 442 16.69 -17.56 14.05
C GLY A 442 16.88 -18.61 12.95
N GLY A 443 15.83 -19.12 12.35
CA GLY A 443 15.94 -20.04 11.21
C GLY A 443 16.77 -21.27 11.50
N ARG A 444 16.53 -21.98 12.61
CA ARG A 444 17.15 -23.28 12.81
C ARG A 444 16.72 -24.21 11.69
N GLU A 445 17.67 -24.82 11.00
CA GLU A 445 17.39 -26.02 10.21
C GLU A 445 16.77 -27.06 11.14
N ARG A 446 15.47 -27.23 11.01
CA ARG A 446 14.76 -28.32 11.63
C ARG A 446 14.24 -29.23 10.55
N ASP A 447 14.52 -30.50 10.69
CA ASP A 447 13.99 -31.57 9.86
C ASP A 447 12.46 -31.50 9.85
N GLY A 448 11.91 -31.12 8.73
CA GLY A 448 10.50 -31.15 8.45
C GLY A 448 9.73 -29.90 8.93
N PHE A 449 8.96 -29.44 8.16
CA PHE A 449 7.79 -28.59 8.11
C PHE A 449 7.62 -27.36 9.04
N PRO A 450 6.91 -26.34 8.52
CA PRO A 450 6.76 -24.97 9.07
C PRO A 450 6.27 -24.88 10.52
N ASN A 451 5.60 -25.88 11.05
CA ASN A 451 5.10 -25.87 12.43
C ASN A 451 6.20 -25.86 13.49
N ASN A 452 7.43 -26.24 13.12
CA ASN A 452 8.58 -26.15 14.02
C ASN A 452 9.36 -24.84 13.86
N ALA A 453 9.10 -24.06 12.82
CA ALA A 453 9.64 -22.71 12.63
C ALA A 453 9.05 -21.68 13.59
N MET A 454 7.98 -22.02 14.29
CA MET A 454 7.32 -21.17 15.29
C MET A 454 7.95 -21.20 16.68
N ALA A 455 8.96 -22.05 16.91
CA ALA A 455 9.71 -21.97 18.15
C ALA A 455 10.64 -20.78 18.06
N SER A 456 10.20 -19.64 18.59
CA SER A 456 11.01 -18.43 18.72
C SER A 456 12.21 -18.74 19.65
N ASP A 457 13.40 -18.49 19.15
CA ASP A 457 14.52 -18.24 20.01
C ASP A 457 14.31 -16.89 20.67
N VAL A 458 14.86 -16.71 21.84
CA VAL A 458 14.78 -15.45 22.59
C VAL A 458 16.16 -14.83 22.59
N MET A 459 16.27 -13.57 22.20
CA MET A 459 17.47 -12.76 22.45
C MET A 459 17.28 -12.05 23.78
N VAL A 460 18.33 -12.04 24.62
CA VAL A 460 18.34 -11.27 25.85
C VAL A 460 19.33 -10.12 25.72
N ARG A 461 18.83 -8.91 25.83
CA ARG A 461 19.62 -7.68 25.68
C ARG A 461 19.44 -6.78 26.88
N ARG A 462 20.44 -5.96 27.19
CA ARG A 462 20.38 -5.01 28.30
C ARG A 462 19.86 -3.66 27.85
N VAL A 463 18.93 -3.13 28.67
CA VAL A 463 18.22 -1.87 28.42
C VAL A 463 18.32 -0.98 29.66
N PRO A 464 18.68 0.30 29.50
CA PRO A 464 18.60 1.25 30.60
C PRO A 464 17.13 1.61 30.86
N ALA A 465 16.72 1.59 32.13
CA ALA A 465 15.33 1.79 32.52
C ALA A 465 15.21 2.79 33.68
N LYS A 466 14.09 3.49 33.71
CA LYS A 466 13.68 4.34 34.85
C LYS A 466 12.49 3.74 35.56
N ARG A 467 12.39 4.04 36.86
CA ARG A 467 11.26 3.65 37.69
C ARG A 467 10.25 4.78 37.73
N VAL A 468 9.01 4.48 37.40
CA VAL A 468 7.91 5.44 37.33
C VAL A 468 6.71 4.91 38.08
N GLN A 469 5.99 5.79 38.76
CA GLN A 469 4.70 5.46 39.40
C GLN A 469 3.59 5.49 38.36
N LEU A 470 3.02 4.33 38.06
CA LEU A 470 1.90 4.18 37.12
C LEU A 470 0.73 3.53 37.87
N ASN A 471 -0.42 4.19 37.94
CA ASN A 471 -1.60 3.68 38.65
C ASN A 471 -1.29 3.28 40.13
N GLY A 472 -0.36 3.98 40.78
CA GLY A 472 0.05 3.70 42.14
C GLY A 472 1.03 2.54 42.32
N GLN A 473 1.59 2.02 41.26
CA GLN A 473 2.58 0.95 41.25
C GLN A 473 3.92 1.43 40.70
N ASP A 474 5.02 0.96 41.30
CA ASP A 474 6.36 1.16 40.76
C ASP A 474 6.59 0.25 39.57
N VAL A 475 6.78 0.82 38.37
CA VAL A 475 7.01 0.10 37.14
C VAL A 475 8.29 0.60 36.48
N TYR A 476 9.10 -0.30 35.96
CA TYR A 476 10.18 0.10 35.06
C TYR A 476 9.63 0.49 33.68
N VAL A 477 10.17 1.58 33.15
CA VAL A 477 9.90 2.05 31.78
C VAL A 477 11.21 2.24 31.03
N ALA A 478 11.18 2.02 29.73
CA ALA A 478 12.26 2.34 28.81
C ALA A 478 11.72 3.18 27.65
N THR A 479 12.58 3.91 26.97
CA THR A 479 12.22 4.59 25.72
C THR A 479 12.22 3.59 24.56
N VAL A 480 11.41 3.85 23.54
CA VAL A 480 11.47 3.05 22.29
C VAL A 480 12.87 3.09 21.68
N PHE A 481 13.56 4.23 21.76
CA PHE A 481 14.95 4.38 21.30
C PHE A 481 15.90 3.39 22.01
N ASP A 482 15.83 3.28 23.33
CA ASP A 482 16.69 2.39 24.08
C ASP A 482 16.37 0.91 23.81
N LEU A 483 15.09 0.60 23.69
CA LEU A 483 14.64 -0.74 23.28
C LEU A 483 15.12 -1.10 21.88
N PHE A 484 15.02 -0.18 20.93
CA PHE A 484 15.44 -0.41 19.55
C PHE A 484 16.95 -0.55 19.40
N GLY A 485 17.74 0.32 20.03
CA GLY A 485 19.21 0.22 20.04
C GLY A 485 19.71 -1.07 20.69
N SER A 486 19.03 -1.52 21.74
CA SER A 486 19.28 -2.81 22.36
C SER A 486 18.91 -3.97 21.43
N TYR A 487 17.72 -3.93 20.83
CA TYR A 487 17.26 -4.92 19.87
C TYR A 487 18.23 -5.09 18.71
N LEU A 488 18.76 -4.00 18.17
CA LEU A 488 19.81 -4.04 17.13
C LEU A 488 21.13 -4.67 17.60
N GLY A 489 21.34 -4.85 18.89
CA GLY A 489 22.56 -5.41 19.46
C GLY A 489 23.75 -4.46 19.42
N VAL A 490 23.53 -3.16 19.38
CA VAL A 490 24.61 -2.18 19.43
C VAL A 490 25.22 -2.14 20.83
N ASP A 491 26.54 -2.26 20.91
CA ASP A 491 27.26 -2.12 22.18
C ASP A 491 27.25 -0.67 22.66
N ARG A 492 26.52 -0.44 23.74
CA ARG A 492 26.40 0.87 24.39
C ARG A 492 27.01 0.91 25.80
N GLY A 493 27.91 -0.05 26.08
CA GLY A 493 28.58 -0.15 27.38
C GLY A 493 27.70 -0.79 28.49
N LEU A 494 26.51 -1.28 28.16
CA LEU A 494 25.60 -1.89 29.11
C LEU A 494 25.96 -3.36 29.43
N GLY A 495 26.85 -3.97 28.65
CA GLY A 495 27.17 -5.39 28.73
C GLY A 495 26.06 -6.28 28.17
N GLY A 496 26.11 -7.58 28.48
CA GLY A 496 25.20 -8.57 27.92
C GLY A 496 25.58 -8.97 26.50
N GLU A 497 24.66 -9.56 25.76
CA GLU A 497 24.87 -9.94 24.36
C GLU A 497 24.78 -8.73 23.43
N CYS A 498 25.90 -8.24 22.95
CA CYS A 498 26.01 -7.12 22.04
C CYS A 498 27.22 -7.29 21.13
N ALA A 499 27.21 -6.64 19.96
CA ALA A 499 28.27 -6.71 18.97
C ALA A 499 29.43 -5.79 19.34
N LYS A 500 30.63 -6.33 19.47
CA LYS A 500 31.85 -5.54 19.70
C LYS A 500 32.40 -4.98 18.37
N SER A 501 32.10 -5.65 17.27
CA SER A 501 32.54 -5.26 15.92
C SER A 501 31.48 -5.66 14.89
N TYR A 502 31.58 -5.10 13.69
CA TYR A 502 30.75 -5.48 12.56
C TYR A 502 31.03 -6.90 12.03
N ALA A 503 32.19 -7.48 12.43
CA ALA A 503 32.56 -8.84 12.08
C ALA A 503 31.96 -9.91 13.00
N ASP A 504 31.34 -9.51 14.12
CA ASP A 504 30.72 -10.44 15.03
C ASP A 504 29.45 -11.02 14.40
N ASN A 505 29.27 -12.33 14.53
CA ASN A 505 28.06 -13.00 14.03
C ASN A 505 26.94 -12.97 15.08
N ILE A 506 26.47 -11.77 15.38
CA ILE A 506 25.37 -11.51 16.31
C ILE A 506 24.18 -10.97 15.48
N PRO A 507 22.93 -11.36 15.78
CA PRO A 507 21.77 -10.88 15.03
C PRO A 507 21.78 -9.37 14.80
N PHE A 508 21.59 -9.01 13.53
CA PHE A 508 21.53 -7.67 12.95
C PHE A 508 22.88 -7.00 12.67
N THR A 509 24.00 -7.66 12.89
CA THR A 509 25.30 -7.12 12.42
C THR A 509 25.50 -7.32 10.93
N PRO A 510 26.42 -6.54 10.30
CA PRO A 510 26.84 -6.76 8.92
C PRO A 510 27.32 -8.18 8.61
N ALA A 511 28.10 -8.81 9.48
CA ALA A 511 28.58 -10.18 9.28
C ALA A 511 27.48 -11.24 9.43
N TRP A 512 26.48 -11.00 10.27
CA TRP A 512 25.32 -11.87 10.41
C TRP A 512 24.46 -11.84 9.14
N GLN A 513 24.18 -10.65 8.59
CA GLN A 513 23.37 -10.54 7.39
C GLN A 513 24.02 -11.16 6.15
N GLU A 514 25.36 -11.06 6.04
CA GLU A 514 26.10 -11.66 4.92
C GLU A 514 25.81 -13.15 4.76
N LYS A 515 25.75 -13.88 5.86
CA LYS A 515 25.43 -15.31 5.86
C LYS A 515 24.03 -15.62 5.36
N ILE A 516 23.09 -14.70 5.58
CA ILE A 516 21.69 -14.85 5.19
C ILE A 516 21.47 -14.38 3.76
N THR A 517 21.91 -13.17 3.45
CA THR A 517 21.61 -12.49 2.18
C THR A 517 22.60 -12.84 1.07
N GLY A 518 23.83 -13.23 1.43
CA GLY A 518 24.93 -13.37 0.49
C GLY A 518 25.56 -12.03 0.07
N VAL A 519 25.09 -10.91 0.62
CA VAL A 519 25.69 -9.57 0.40
C VAL A 519 26.82 -9.38 1.38
N GLU A 520 28.00 -9.01 0.88
CA GLU A 520 29.18 -8.77 1.72
C GLU A 520 28.91 -7.76 2.83
N ALA A 521 29.41 -8.02 4.04
CA ALA A 521 29.25 -7.16 5.20
C ALA A 521 29.66 -5.71 4.90
N GLN A 522 30.71 -5.52 4.11
CA GLN A 522 31.20 -4.20 3.72
C GLN A 522 30.16 -3.42 2.89
N TYR A 523 29.34 -4.10 2.11
CA TYR A 523 28.28 -3.45 1.32
C TYR A 523 27.20 -2.87 2.22
N ALA A 524 26.76 -3.61 3.24
CA ALA A 524 25.79 -3.10 4.22
C ALA A 524 26.35 -1.88 4.99
N ILE A 525 27.63 -1.92 5.38
CA ILE A 525 28.32 -0.81 6.07
C ILE A 525 28.40 0.42 5.16
N THR A 526 28.82 0.21 3.91
CA THR A 526 28.95 1.32 2.94
C THR A 526 27.60 1.94 2.63
N LEU A 527 26.56 1.13 2.38
CA LEU A 527 25.20 1.59 2.12
C LEU A 527 24.68 2.45 3.28
N ALA A 528 24.84 1.96 4.52
CA ALA A 528 24.44 2.67 5.72
C ALA A 528 25.11 4.05 5.86
N ARG A 529 26.43 4.07 5.71
CA ARG A 529 27.22 5.30 5.83
C ARG A 529 26.90 6.31 4.74
N GLU A 530 26.79 5.87 3.51
CA GLU A 530 26.48 6.75 2.38
C GLU A 530 25.09 7.35 2.50
N PHE A 531 24.08 6.51 2.79
CA PHE A 531 22.70 6.96 2.95
C PHE A 531 22.57 7.95 4.10
N ALA A 532 23.07 7.60 5.28
CA ALA A 532 23.00 8.48 6.45
C ALA A 532 23.79 9.77 6.24
N THR A 533 24.99 9.70 5.64
CA THR A 533 25.79 10.91 5.34
C THR A 533 25.06 11.82 4.34
N ALA A 534 24.44 11.26 3.31
CA ALA A 534 23.68 12.03 2.35
C ALA A 534 22.46 12.70 3.02
N ALA A 535 21.70 11.94 3.83
CA ALA A 535 20.57 12.47 4.58
C ALA A 535 20.98 13.57 5.57
N SER A 536 22.06 13.38 6.33
CA SER A 536 22.59 14.37 7.28
C SER A 536 22.98 15.68 6.57
N LYS A 537 23.79 15.59 5.52
CA LYS A 537 24.28 16.76 4.78
C LYS A 537 23.18 17.56 4.08
N THR A 538 22.09 16.92 3.71
CA THR A 538 21.00 17.50 2.95
C THR A 538 19.73 17.68 3.77
N GLN A 539 19.77 17.42 5.08
CA GLN A 539 18.63 17.49 5.98
C GLN A 539 17.45 16.65 5.49
N GLY A 540 17.73 15.37 5.23
CA GLY A 540 16.72 14.37 4.92
C GLY A 540 16.47 14.11 3.42
N ARG A 541 17.20 14.71 2.49
CA ARG A 541 17.00 14.49 1.04
C ARG A 541 17.64 13.19 0.55
N ALA A 542 17.19 12.09 1.12
CA ALA A 542 17.50 10.74 0.69
C ALA A 542 16.23 9.88 0.75
N CYS A 543 15.98 9.06 -0.26
CA CYS A 543 14.73 8.31 -0.33
C CYS A 543 14.93 6.84 -0.72
N VAL A 544 13.89 6.05 -0.48
CA VAL A 544 13.78 4.66 -0.94
C VAL A 544 12.60 4.56 -1.89
N LEU A 545 12.86 4.15 -3.13
CA LEU A 545 11.83 3.79 -4.10
C LEU A 545 11.55 2.30 -3.97
N MET A 546 10.37 1.96 -3.45
CA MET A 546 10.00 0.59 -3.12
C MET A 546 9.03 0.00 -4.14
N GLY A 547 9.15 -1.28 -4.39
CA GLY A 547 8.23 -2.01 -5.25
C GLY A 547 7.79 -3.36 -4.71
N ALA A 548 6.90 -4.00 -5.46
CA ALA A 548 6.25 -5.24 -5.08
C ALA A 548 7.20 -6.44 -4.94
N GLY A 549 8.43 -6.35 -5.43
CA GLY A 549 9.43 -7.42 -5.27
C GLY A 549 9.76 -7.76 -3.82
N VAL A 550 9.46 -6.87 -2.89
CA VAL A 550 9.73 -7.05 -1.45
C VAL A 550 8.46 -7.38 -0.66
N ASN A 551 7.25 -7.13 -1.19
CA ASN A 551 6.05 -7.20 -0.37
C ASN A 551 5.24 -8.51 -0.45
N GLN A 552 5.52 -9.38 -1.39
CA GLN A 552 4.75 -10.62 -1.56
C GLN A 552 5.42 -11.84 -0.89
N TRP A 553 6.11 -11.61 0.23
CA TRP A 553 6.75 -12.64 1.03
C TRP A 553 6.05 -12.83 2.37
N PHE A 554 6.26 -13.98 3.02
CA PHE A 554 5.58 -14.35 4.26
C PHE A 554 5.71 -13.29 5.37
N GLN A 555 6.88 -12.65 5.51
CA GLN A 555 7.15 -11.68 6.57
C GLN A 555 7.24 -10.25 6.03
N THR A 556 6.44 -9.92 5.06
CA THR A 556 6.52 -8.63 4.36
C THR A 556 6.35 -7.42 5.28
N ASP A 557 5.48 -7.53 6.28
CA ASP A 557 5.26 -6.47 7.26
C ASP A 557 6.56 -6.09 7.99
N ASN A 558 7.26 -7.08 8.52
CA ASN A 558 8.55 -6.86 9.19
C ASN A 558 9.63 -6.38 8.22
N THR A 559 9.63 -6.86 6.98
CA THR A 559 10.58 -6.41 5.96
C THR A 559 10.40 -4.92 5.66
N TYR A 560 9.17 -4.48 5.45
CA TYR A 560 8.86 -3.07 5.24
C TYR A 560 9.23 -2.20 6.44
N ARG A 561 8.87 -2.61 7.66
CA ARG A 561 9.26 -1.91 8.89
C ARG A 561 10.77 -1.77 9.03
N SER A 562 11.52 -2.81 8.69
CA SER A 562 12.98 -2.78 8.74
C SER A 562 13.57 -1.71 7.81
N ILE A 563 12.99 -1.53 6.61
CA ILE A 563 13.42 -0.51 5.66
C ILE A 563 12.93 0.89 6.07
N ILE A 564 11.68 1.00 6.54
CA ILE A 564 11.12 2.26 7.03
C ILE A 564 11.94 2.80 8.22
N ASN A 565 12.44 1.94 9.09
CA ASN A 565 13.30 2.35 10.21
C ASN A 565 14.55 3.12 9.74
N ILE A 566 15.14 2.74 8.61
CA ILE A 566 16.28 3.47 8.02
C ILE A 566 15.88 4.91 7.71
N LEU A 567 14.72 5.10 7.12
CA LEU A 567 14.21 6.42 6.75
C LEU A 567 13.92 7.29 7.96
N LEU A 568 13.29 6.71 8.99
CA LEU A 568 12.92 7.43 10.21
C LEU A 568 14.16 7.82 11.04
N MET A 569 15.13 6.92 11.17
CA MET A 569 16.39 7.23 11.85
C MET A 569 17.17 8.34 11.15
N CYS A 570 17.12 8.41 9.84
CA CYS A 570 17.82 9.43 9.04
C CYS A 570 16.98 10.69 8.77
N GLY A 571 15.79 10.81 9.35
CA GLY A 571 14.97 12.02 9.25
C GLY A 571 14.51 12.35 7.83
N THR A 572 14.27 11.34 6.99
CA THR A 572 14.02 11.58 5.56
C THR A 572 12.54 11.75 5.21
N CYS A 573 11.62 11.24 6.02
CA CYS A 573 10.19 11.34 5.76
C CYS A 573 9.68 12.77 5.98
N GLY A 574 8.83 13.27 5.05
CA GLY A 574 8.28 14.63 5.12
C GLY A 574 9.19 15.70 4.52
N VAL A 575 10.28 15.33 3.85
CA VAL A 575 11.21 16.25 3.19
C VAL A 575 11.14 16.07 1.68
N PRO A 576 11.01 17.13 0.87
CA PRO A 576 11.09 17.02 -0.60
C PRO A 576 12.42 16.39 -1.04
N GLY A 577 12.35 15.31 -1.78
CA GLY A 577 13.52 14.51 -2.16
C GLY A 577 13.92 13.42 -1.15
N GLY A 578 13.17 13.30 -0.05
CA GLY A 578 13.34 12.26 0.95
C GLY A 578 12.16 11.30 1.03
N GLY A 579 12.25 10.35 1.95
CA GLY A 579 11.15 9.53 2.40
C GLY A 579 10.91 8.23 1.64
N TRP A 580 9.69 7.76 1.78
CA TRP A 580 9.20 6.48 1.30
C TRP A 580 8.40 6.64 0.02
N CYS A 581 8.91 6.12 -1.09
CA CYS A 581 8.26 6.21 -2.39
C CYS A 581 7.78 4.82 -2.83
N HIS A 582 6.61 4.42 -2.33
CA HIS A 582 6.00 3.16 -2.68
C HIS A 582 5.38 3.19 -4.08
N TYR A 583 5.11 2.04 -4.69
CA TYR A 583 4.68 1.92 -6.08
C TYR A 583 3.20 2.21 -6.36
N VAL A 584 2.48 2.80 -5.50
CA VAL A 584 1.01 2.97 -5.51
C VAL A 584 0.44 3.86 -6.63
N GLY A 585 0.80 3.63 -7.88
CA GLY A 585 0.31 4.46 -8.99
C GLY A 585 -1.18 4.36 -9.25
N GLN A 586 -1.71 3.17 -9.32
CA GLN A 586 -3.12 2.91 -9.66
C GLN A 586 -4.08 3.28 -8.53
N GLU A 587 -3.66 3.26 -7.28
CA GLU A 587 -4.46 3.66 -6.14
C GLU A 587 -4.75 5.16 -6.14
N LYS A 588 -3.99 5.95 -6.87
CA LYS A 588 -4.25 7.38 -7.07
C LYS A 588 -5.45 7.65 -7.99
N ILE A 589 -5.91 6.64 -8.74
CA ILE A 589 -7.06 6.71 -9.63
C ILE A 589 -8.23 5.98 -8.95
N ARG A 590 -8.71 6.53 -7.89
CA ARG A 590 -9.68 5.84 -7.04
C ARG A 590 -11.12 6.08 -7.44
N PRO A 591 -12.04 5.17 -7.00
CA PRO A 591 -13.45 5.42 -7.03
C PRO A 591 -13.79 6.73 -6.33
N GLU A 592 -14.68 7.48 -6.94
CA GLU A 592 -15.29 8.64 -6.35
C GLU A 592 -16.16 8.26 -5.14
N ALA A 593 -16.54 9.24 -4.33
CA ALA A 593 -17.46 9.06 -3.24
C ALA A 593 -18.74 8.35 -3.68
N GLY A 594 -19.26 7.43 -2.88
CA GLY A 594 -20.44 6.62 -3.17
C GLY A 594 -20.18 5.27 -3.82
N TRP A 595 -19.02 5.04 -4.39
CA TRP A 595 -18.72 3.75 -5.01
C TRP A 595 -18.44 2.63 -4.01
N SER A 596 -17.98 2.94 -2.83
CA SER A 596 -17.85 1.98 -1.73
C SER A 596 -19.20 1.38 -1.34
N GLU A 597 -20.20 2.21 -1.16
CA GLU A 597 -21.57 1.80 -0.82
C GLU A 597 -22.17 0.92 -1.92
N TYR A 598 -22.03 1.34 -3.18
CA TYR A 598 -22.46 0.55 -4.33
C TYR A 598 -21.73 -0.80 -4.37
N SER A 599 -20.42 -0.79 -4.25
CA SER A 599 -19.59 -2.00 -4.36
C SER A 599 -19.89 -3.02 -3.28
N PHE A 600 -20.10 -2.59 -2.06
CA PHE A 600 -20.41 -3.47 -0.93
C PHE A 600 -21.90 -3.67 -0.70
N ALA A 601 -22.74 -3.16 -1.59
CA ALA A 601 -24.20 -3.22 -1.48
C ALA A 601 -24.74 -2.64 -0.16
N LYS A 602 -24.09 -1.62 0.37
CA LYS A 602 -24.49 -0.96 1.63
C LYS A 602 -25.73 -0.10 1.47
N ASP A 603 -26.11 0.21 0.26
CA ASP A 603 -27.40 0.80 -0.11
C ASP A 603 -28.57 -0.20 0.06
N TRP A 604 -28.28 -1.43 0.45
CA TRP A 604 -29.24 -2.49 0.75
C TRP A 604 -29.06 -2.96 2.20
N GLU A 605 -30.13 -3.18 2.90
CA GLU A 605 -30.08 -3.67 4.27
C GLU A 605 -30.31 -5.18 4.37
N PRO A 606 -29.61 -5.85 5.27
CA PRO A 606 -28.46 -5.41 6.06
C PRO A 606 -27.21 -5.24 5.17
N ALA A 607 -26.25 -4.45 5.64
CA ALA A 607 -24.99 -4.29 4.96
C ALA A 607 -24.29 -5.66 4.80
N SER A 608 -23.78 -5.89 3.61
CA SER A 608 -23.14 -7.16 3.28
C SER A 608 -21.81 -7.33 4.03
N ARG A 609 -21.56 -8.56 4.40
CA ARG A 609 -20.27 -8.95 4.96
C ARG A 609 -19.17 -8.78 3.92
N HIS A 610 -18.14 -8.05 4.24
CA HIS A 610 -16.94 -7.94 3.43
C HIS A 610 -15.68 -8.10 4.30
N MET A 611 -14.61 -8.51 3.69
CA MET A 611 -13.31 -8.65 4.31
C MET A 611 -12.33 -7.75 3.56
N ASN A 612 -12.03 -6.59 4.12
CA ASN A 612 -10.99 -5.76 3.57
C ASN A 612 -10.55 -4.67 4.56
N SER A 613 -9.32 -4.73 4.95
CA SER A 613 -8.62 -3.64 5.62
C SER A 613 -8.38 -2.47 4.67
N THR A 614 -8.31 -2.74 3.39
CA THR A 614 -8.05 -1.76 2.33
C THR A 614 -9.17 -0.72 2.23
N SER A 615 -10.44 -1.15 2.16
CA SER A 615 -11.58 -0.22 2.17
C SER A 615 -11.60 0.65 3.41
N TYR A 616 -11.24 0.08 4.54
CA TYR A 616 -11.14 0.81 5.78
C TYR A 616 -10.15 1.99 5.68
N PHE A 617 -8.96 1.78 5.15
CA PHE A 617 -7.99 2.86 4.96
C PHE A 617 -8.49 3.91 3.98
N TYR A 618 -9.13 3.51 2.91
CA TYR A 618 -9.70 4.43 1.92
C TYR A 618 -10.83 5.29 2.48
N GLU A 619 -11.63 4.74 3.35
CA GLU A 619 -12.75 5.43 3.98
C GLU A 619 -12.30 6.45 5.03
N HIS A 620 -11.14 6.24 5.64
CA HIS A 620 -10.67 7.01 6.80
C HIS A 620 -9.44 7.87 6.55
N THR A 621 -8.94 7.94 5.33
CA THR A 621 -7.81 8.79 4.99
C THR A 621 -8.22 10.26 4.88
N ASP A 622 -7.30 11.16 5.17
CA ASP A 622 -7.53 12.59 5.01
C ASP A 622 -7.81 12.99 3.55
N GLN A 623 -7.29 12.23 2.63
CA GLN A 623 -7.48 12.44 1.20
C GLN A 623 -8.94 12.40 0.78
N TRP A 624 -9.73 11.49 1.34
CA TRP A 624 -11.13 11.27 0.95
C TRP A 624 -12.13 11.98 1.84
N ARG A 625 -11.79 12.21 3.09
CA ARG A 625 -12.61 12.94 4.07
C ARG A 625 -14.02 12.38 4.24
N TYR A 626 -14.18 11.07 4.16
CA TYR A 626 -15.48 10.41 4.33
C TYR A 626 -16.17 10.71 5.66
N GLU A 627 -15.42 11.03 6.67
CA GLU A 627 -15.94 11.47 7.97
C GLU A 627 -16.67 12.84 7.92
N ARG A 628 -16.60 13.56 6.81
CA ARG A 628 -17.28 14.84 6.59
C ARG A 628 -18.42 14.78 5.60
N ILE A 629 -18.53 13.68 4.87
CA ILE A 629 -19.53 13.51 3.84
C ILE A 629 -20.77 12.88 4.47
N PRO A 630 -21.95 13.51 4.37
CA PRO A 630 -23.21 12.91 4.80
C PRO A 630 -23.46 11.60 4.07
N LEU A 631 -23.93 10.58 4.78
CA LEU A 631 -24.20 9.28 4.18
C LEU A 631 -25.24 9.38 3.06
N SER A 632 -26.23 10.28 3.20
CA SER A 632 -27.23 10.56 2.18
C SER A 632 -26.66 10.94 0.81
N ASP A 633 -25.47 11.57 0.81
CA ASP A 633 -24.82 12.00 -0.43
C ASP A 633 -24.06 10.86 -1.12
N MET A 634 -23.83 9.77 -0.39
CA MET A 634 -23.06 8.61 -0.85
C MET A 634 -23.95 7.42 -1.24
N LEU A 635 -25.17 7.35 -0.73
CA LEU A 635 -26.07 6.25 -1.00
C LEU A 635 -26.70 6.35 -2.40
N SER A 636 -27.11 5.18 -2.91
CA SER A 636 -27.90 5.10 -4.14
C SER A 636 -29.16 5.94 -4.04
N PRO A 637 -29.58 6.63 -5.13
CA PRO A 637 -30.84 7.39 -5.16
C PRO A 637 -32.10 6.57 -4.83
N LEU A 638 -32.03 5.25 -4.95
CA LEU A 638 -33.07 4.30 -4.60
C LEU A 638 -33.10 3.95 -3.11
N ALA A 639 -32.01 4.20 -2.40
CA ALA A 639 -31.93 3.94 -0.97
C ALA A 639 -32.78 4.97 -0.20
N ASN A 640 -33.38 4.53 0.90
CA ASN A 640 -34.09 5.44 1.80
C ASN A 640 -33.07 6.25 2.61
N THR A 641 -32.77 7.45 2.17
CA THR A 641 -31.78 8.34 2.77
C THR A 641 -32.13 8.80 4.20
N LYS A 642 -33.30 8.49 4.70
CA LYS A 642 -33.72 8.81 6.08
C LYS A 642 -33.42 7.70 7.09
N VAL A 643 -32.87 6.58 6.64
CA VAL A 643 -32.56 5.44 7.52
C VAL A 643 -31.47 5.78 8.53
N PHE A 644 -30.56 6.66 8.17
CA PHE A 644 -29.45 7.06 9.03
C PHE A 644 -29.09 8.54 8.78
N ASP A 645 -28.97 9.28 9.87
CA ASP A 645 -28.58 10.70 9.83
C ASP A 645 -27.17 10.83 10.41
N GLY A 646 -26.19 10.96 9.53
CA GLY A 646 -24.78 11.02 9.90
C GLY A 646 -23.87 10.85 8.70
N THR A 647 -22.58 10.73 8.97
CA THR A 647 -21.56 10.49 7.95
C THR A 647 -21.41 8.99 7.66
N TYR A 648 -20.64 8.67 6.64
CA TYR A 648 -20.31 7.29 6.34
C TYR A 648 -19.52 6.60 7.47
N VAL A 649 -18.67 7.34 8.15
CA VAL A 649 -17.94 6.83 9.31
C VAL A 649 -18.90 6.49 10.45
N ASP A 650 -19.86 7.36 10.71
CA ASP A 650 -20.90 7.11 11.72
C ASP A 650 -21.73 5.88 11.37
N TYR A 651 -22.07 5.70 10.10
CA TYR A 651 -22.79 4.51 9.62
C TYR A 651 -21.96 3.22 9.83
N ASN A 652 -20.67 3.25 9.54
CA ASN A 652 -19.81 2.11 9.79
C ASN A 652 -19.70 1.77 11.29
N ILE A 653 -19.58 2.78 12.14
CA ILE A 653 -19.57 2.59 13.59
C ILE A 653 -20.90 1.97 14.05
N GLN A 654 -22.02 2.52 13.59
CA GLN A 654 -23.34 2.00 13.90
C GLN A 654 -23.51 0.55 13.41
N SER A 655 -23.06 0.26 12.20
CA SER A 655 -23.13 -1.09 11.63
C SER A 655 -22.27 -2.09 12.40
N GLU A 656 -21.11 -1.67 12.88
CA GLU A 656 -20.25 -2.48 13.74
C GLU A 656 -20.91 -2.75 15.11
N LEU A 657 -21.49 -1.72 15.73
CA LEU A 657 -22.21 -1.86 16.99
C LEU A 657 -23.44 -2.77 16.87
N MET A 658 -24.09 -2.76 15.71
CA MET A 658 -25.24 -3.64 15.41
C MET A 658 -24.80 -5.06 15.03
N GLY A 659 -23.52 -5.32 14.86
CA GLY A 659 -22.97 -6.60 14.42
C GLY A 659 -23.17 -6.88 12.92
N TRP A 660 -23.48 -5.88 12.14
CA TRP A 660 -23.59 -5.99 10.67
C TRP A 660 -22.23 -5.97 9.99
N LEU A 661 -21.29 -5.21 10.54
CA LEU A 661 -19.88 -5.21 10.15
C LEU A 661 -19.06 -5.89 11.26
N PRO A 662 -18.54 -7.09 11.06
CA PRO A 662 -17.60 -7.65 12.00
C PRO A 662 -16.24 -6.99 11.81
N SER A 663 -15.88 -6.14 12.76
CA SER A 663 -14.52 -5.69 13.03
C SER A 663 -13.68 -5.12 11.89
N ALA A 664 -13.85 -3.84 11.58
CA ALA A 664 -12.70 -3.04 11.24
C ALA A 664 -12.59 -1.95 12.31
N PRO A 665 -11.61 -1.97 13.20
CA PRO A 665 -11.44 -0.93 14.19
C PRO A 665 -11.32 0.41 13.47
N GLN A 666 -12.14 1.37 13.86
CA GLN A 666 -12.13 2.69 13.26
C GLN A 666 -10.93 3.47 13.79
N LEU A 667 -9.99 3.84 12.95
CA LEU A 667 -8.80 4.59 13.37
C LEU A 667 -9.13 5.93 14.04
N ASN A 668 -10.27 6.48 13.71
CA ASN A 668 -10.70 7.79 14.19
C ASN A 668 -11.57 7.73 15.44
N VAL A 669 -11.87 6.57 15.96
CA VAL A 669 -12.75 6.38 17.10
C VAL A 669 -12.03 5.61 18.18
N ASN A 670 -12.17 6.06 19.41
CA ASN A 670 -11.57 5.40 20.56
C ASN A 670 -12.10 3.96 20.69
N PRO A 671 -11.27 2.93 20.54
CA PRO A 671 -11.71 1.53 20.62
C PRO A 671 -12.36 1.18 21.94
N THR A 672 -11.96 1.82 23.03
CA THR A 672 -12.55 1.59 24.35
C THR A 672 -14.00 2.06 24.41
N LYS A 673 -14.30 3.20 23.76
CA LYS A 673 -15.68 3.72 23.65
C LYS A 673 -16.54 2.84 22.76
N ILE A 674 -15.99 2.35 21.65
CA ILE A 674 -16.68 1.39 20.76
C ILE A 674 -16.98 0.10 21.54
N ALA A 675 -16.01 -0.47 22.25
CA ALA A 675 -16.20 -1.68 23.03
C ALA A 675 -17.23 -1.51 24.15
N ALA A 676 -17.24 -0.36 24.82
CA ALA A 676 -18.23 -0.04 25.86
C ALA A 676 -19.63 0.10 25.26
N ALA A 677 -19.79 0.78 24.12
CA ALA A 677 -21.05 0.94 23.43
C ALA A 677 -21.57 -0.40 22.85
N ALA A 678 -20.70 -1.23 22.32
CA ALA A 678 -21.03 -2.58 21.87
C ALA A 678 -21.53 -3.48 23.02
N LYS A 679 -20.87 -3.39 24.18
CA LYS A 679 -21.30 -4.07 25.39
C LYS A 679 -22.70 -3.61 25.88
N ALA A 680 -22.95 -2.31 25.85
CA ALA A 680 -24.24 -1.74 26.20
C ALA A 680 -25.34 -2.18 25.24
N ALA A 681 -25.08 -2.20 23.94
CA ALA A 681 -26.01 -2.67 22.91
C ALA A 681 -26.31 -4.18 23.03
N ALA A 682 -25.30 -5.00 23.34
CA ALA A 682 -25.49 -6.44 23.55
C ALA A 682 -26.31 -6.74 24.82
N SER A 683 -26.13 -5.97 25.90
CA SER A 683 -26.92 -6.12 27.14
C SER A 683 -28.38 -5.68 26.98
N SER A 684 -28.67 -4.69 26.11
CA SER A 684 -30.04 -4.28 25.81
C SER A 684 -30.81 -5.31 24.98
N ARG A 685 -30.15 -6.11 24.14
CA ARG A 685 -30.75 -7.20 23.36
C ARG A 685 -31.12 -8.43 24.19
N ASN A 686 -30.43 -8.66 25.30
CA ASN A 686 -30.76 -9.77 26.20
C ASN A 686 -31.91 -9.45 27.17
N ASN A 687 -32.39 -8.21 27.17
CA ASN A 687 -33.51 -7.73 28.00
C ASN A 687 -34.79 -7.41 27.18
N SER A 688 -34.76 -7.68 25.90
CA SER A 688 -35.94 -7.63 24.99
C SER A 688 -36.17 -9.01 24.38
#